data_9dffa7017b0fc17140f0ecf1ee841e6a
#
_entry.id   9dffa7017b0fc17140f0ecf1ee841e6a
#
_cell.length_a   1.000
_cell.length_b   1.000
_cell.length_c   1.000
_cell.angle_alpha   90.00
_cell.angle_beta   90.00
_cell.angle_gamma   90.00
#
_symmetry.space_group_name_H-M   'P 1'
#
loop_
_entity.id
_entity.type
_entity.pdbx_description
1 polymer ?
#
loop_
_entity_poly.entity_id
_entity_poly.type
_entity_poly.pdbx_seq_one_letter_code
_entity_poly.pdbx_strand_id
1 'polypeptide(L)'
;MRILPIVALSLATYGGAALAAPFDTCPSKAYLFQSNPVQVYGLNLVTGQSTLIQSDTGMDVNINGVGFDFENRYIYGYDTTNKQIVRLGHDFQAEIVNTANLPTGHTFYVGDVHDQYYYLYRTGKGLFRIDLRPLESDPTAILLVEQISSSASPKLTDFAFHPGDGSLYGIDNNSGGLYRFNTSTGAETYIGDTGELGTFGAGYFDVNGYYYVSRNQDGQVYRIDLSDDAQIAAGNVPAVKFADGPSSSQNDGARCANAPVIDEDSTIDFGDAPDSYQTTLASNGPRHQIDGMTWLGNSVPDGEQDGFVSPLSDNTSGSNDEDGIGFVTALETGFDSIIIANASISGYLSAWIDWNQDGDFDDENEKVFSDKELTAGTNQLLLNVDINALNGNTWARFRFSQQTGLNYNGGSTSGEVEDYQINVLNDGATARHFPSEFGYATLAYEDNWPYTADYDMNDVVMFYHITEIVKENKVVKSTIKGRFAAYGADYKNGFAVRLAGLSRSEIDTARTFQQHNGAINEDSGLELDANEAIFIISNDLTSKFSTNCSYYRTINSCKDSEAFAFNLSITLKEDADVSSLMGMPYDPFIFASPGTYHGQGLPNHPGRSYEIHLADQAPTEKFDTDNLAGLGVDVSDESSGVYFKTATNLPWALLITDEWEWPTERTDLVTAYPSFAEYAQSGGSKNTDWFESSNAIQNKYYQP
;
A
#
# COMPACT_ATOMS: atom_id res chain seq x y z
N MET A 1 83.40 -38.79 8.38
CA MET A 1 82.21 -38.01 7.92
C MET A 1 81.43 -37.62 9.16
N ARG A 2 81.63 -36.38 9.65
CA ARG A 2 81.06 -35.88 10.90
C ARG A 2 79.80 -35.12 10.56
N ILE A 3 78.63 -35.49 11.10
CA ILE A 3 77.37 -34.83 10.98
C ILE A 3 77.28 -33.81 12.12
N LEU A 4 77.19 -32.50 11.78
CA LEU A 4 76.84 -31.42 12.69
C LEU A 4 75.32 -31.36 12.87
N PRO A 5 74.78 -31.12 14.10
CA PRO A 5 73.37 -30.87 14.27
C PRO A 5 73.04 -29.40 13.94
N ILE A 6 71.97 -29.22 13.16
CA ILE A 6 71.37 -27.93 12.91
C ILE A 6 70.46 -27.58 14.10
N VAL A 7 70.81 -26.52 14.81
CA VAL A 7 69.96 -25.93 15.86
C VAL A 7 68.98 -25.01 15.12
N ALA A 8 67.70 -25.39 15.12
CA ALA A 8 66.61 -24.54 14.65
C ALA A 8 66.27 -23.49 15.74
N LEU A 9 66.58 -22.24 15.45
CA LEU A 9 66.20 -21.08 16.25
C LEU A 9 64.72 -20.77 15.93
N SER A 10 63.78 -21.08 16.82
CA SER A 10 62.40 -20.66 16.73
C SER A 10 62.33 -19.18 17.06
N LEU A 11 62.12 -18.31 16.06
CA LEU A 11 61.68 -16.95 16.29
C LEU A 11 60.22 -17.01 16.73
N ALA A 12 59.99 -16.72 18.00
CA ALA A 12 58.66 -16.40 18.51
C ALA A 12 58.32 -14.99 17.98
N THR A 13 57.49 -14.92 16.95
CA THR A 13 56.85 -13.66 16.57
C THR A 13 55.86 -13.33 17.67
N TYR A 14 56.15 -12.34 18.48
CA TYR A 14 55.15 -11.62 19.27
C TYR A 14 54.24 -10.96 18.27
N GLY A 15 53.03 -11.48 18.06
CA GLY A 15 51.95 -10.79 17.39
C GLY A 15 51.53 -9.62 18.27
N GLY A 16 52.11 -8.46 18.02
CA GLY A 16 51.52 -7.22 18.54
C GLY A 16 50.11 -7.14 17.94
N ALA A 17 49.10 -6.98 18.79
CA ALA A 17 47.76 -6.60 18.31
C ALA A 17 47.94 -5.37 17.40
N ALA A 18 47.55 -5.48 16.17
CA ALA A 18 47.54 -4.30 15.28
C ALA A 18 46.57 -3.30 15.88
N LEU A 19 47.05 -2.08 16.11
CA LEU A 19 46.18 -0.99 16.54
C LEU A 19 45.14 -0.71 15.43
N ALA A 20 43.91 -0.43 15.81
CA ALA A 20 42.88 -0.01 14.86
C ALA A 20 43.39 1.18 14.02
N ALA A 21 43.23 1.12 12.70
CA ALA A 21 43.61 2.21 11.82
C ALA A 21 42.42 3.17 11.60
N PRO A 22 42.63 4.50 11.54
CA PRO A 22 41.54 5.45 11.33
C PRO A 22 40.85 5.22 9.97
N PHE A 23 39.64 5.75 9.81
CA PHE A 23 39.01 5.82 8.50
C PHE A 23 39.83 6.73 7.56
N ASP A 24 39.92 6.37 6.27
CA ASP A 24 40.67 7.16 5.30
C ASP A 24 40.03 8.53 5.02
N THR A 25 38.69 8.57 5.02
CA THR A 25 37.88 9.75 4.77
C THR A 25 36.75 9.86 5.83
N CYS A 26 35.97 10.93 5.75
CA CYS A 26 34.71 11.09 6.45
C CYS A 26 33.62 10.35 5.66
N PRO A 27 33.13 9.19 6.11
CA PRO A 27 32.17 8.40 5.34
C PRO A 27 30.77 9.05 5.38
N SER A 28 30.07 8.99 4.24
CA SER A 28 28.67 9.41 4.10
C SER A 28 27.69 8.47 4.78
N LYS A 29 28.02 7.17 4.81
CA LYS A 29 27.16 6.15 5.43
C LYS A 29 27.00 6.36 6.92
N ALA A 30 25.79 6.12 7.41
CA ALA A 30 25.53 5.93 8.82
C ALA A 30 25.87 4.47 9.23
N TYR A 31 26.38 4.30 10.43
CA TYR A 31 26.69 2.97 10.97
C TYR A 31 25.75 2.66 12.13
N LEU A 32 25.14 1.47 12.08
CA LEU A 32 24.33 0.92 13.16
C LEU A 32 25.09 -0.22 13.88
N PHE A 33 25.15 -0.11 15.20
CA PHE A 33 25.74 -1.11 16.08
C PHE A 33 24.61 -1.94 16.71
N GLN A 34 24.54 -3.21 16.38
CA GLN A 34 23.43 -4.09 16.78
C GLN A 34 23.92 -5.45 17.26
N SER A 35 23.05 -6.20 17.95
CA SER A 35 23.27 -7.59 18.34
C SER A 35 24.32 -7.81 19.45
N ASN A 36 24.43 -9.06 19.88
CA ASN A 36 25.45 -9.56 20.81
C ASN A 36 25.88 -10.96 20.32
N PRO A 37 27.13 -11.17 19.82
CA PRO A 37 28.19 -10.15 19.69
C PRO A 37 27.78 -8.97 18.77
N VAL A 38 28.46 -7.84 18.95
CA VAL A 38 28.17 -6.60 18.22
C VAL A 38 28.47 -6.77 16.74
N GLN A 39 27.49 -6.45 15.92
CA GLN A 39 27.59 -6.36 14.46
C GLN A 39 27.44 -4.91 14.02
N VAL A 40 28.15 -4.56 12.95
CA VAL A 40 28.06 -3.22 12.36
C VAL A 40 27.39 -3.29 10.99
N TYR A 41 26.33 -2.52 10.83
CA TYR A 41 25.63 -2.35 9.56
C TYR A 41 25.86 -0.96 9.01
N GLY A 42 26.04 -0.85 7.70
CA GLY A 42 25.99 0.42 7.00
C GLY A 42 24.54 0.71 6.62
N LEU A 43 24.03 1.85 7.05
CA LEU A 43 22.68 2.32 6.75
C LEU A 43 22.76 3.48 5.76
N ASN A 44 22.05 3.35 4.63
CA ASN A 44 21.75 4.48 3.77
C ASN A 44 20.55 5.22 4.36
N LEU A 45 20.75 6.43 4.88
CA LEU A 45 19.69 7.21 5.50
C LEU A 45 18.61 7.65 4.52
N VAL A 46 18.96 7.73 3.22
CA VAL A 46 18.10 8.25 2.16
C VAL A 46 17.09 7.21 1.70
N THR A 47 17.52 5.96 1.58
CA THR A 47 16.70 4.84 1.08
C THR A 47 16.27 3.86 2.17
N GLY A 48 16.94 3.88 3.32
CA GLY A 48 16.72 2.91 4.41
C GLY A 48 17.47 1.59 4.20
N GLN A 49 18.14 1.38 3.09
CA GLN A 49 18.88 0.15 2.83
C GLN A 49 19.99 -0.05 3.88
N SER A 50 20.05 -1.25 4.44
CA SER A 50 21.10 -1.63 5.38
C SER A 50 21.88 -2.84 4.89
N THR A 51 23.22 -2.80 5.06
CA THR A 51 24.12 -3.88 4.69
C THR A 51 25.02 -4.24 5.86
N LEU A 52 25.20 -5.54 6.12
CA LEU A 52 26.15 -5.99 7.13
C LEU A 52 27.58 -5.70 6.66
N ILE A 53 28.32 -4.86 7.39
CA ILE A 53 29.71 -4.50 7.11
C ILE A 53 30.66 -5.39 7.91
N GLN A 54 30.41 -5.54 9.22
CA GLN A 54 31.23 -6.31 10.12
C GLN A 54 30.38 -7.22 10.99
N SER A 55 30.63 -8.51 10.93
CA SER A 55 29.87 -9.53 11.67
C SER A 55 30.34 -9.71 13.13
N ASP A 56 31.57 -9.30 13.44
CA ASP A 56 32.19 -9.42 14.75
C ASP A 56 33.23 -8.29 14.93
N THR A 57 33.02 -7.45 15.93
CA THR A 57 33.92 -6.35 16.28
C THR A 57 35.07 -6.79 17.22
N GLY A 58 35.25 -8.08 17.44
CA GLY A 58 36.24 -8.64 18.35
C GLY A 58 35.86 -8.58 19.82
N MET A 59 34.60 -8.23 20.13
CA MET A 59 34.10 -8.13 21.50
C MET A 59 32.74 -8.82 21.65
N ASP A 60 32.64 -9.76 22.58
CA ASP A 60 31.40 -10.47 22.96
C ASP A 60 30.49 -9.61 23.86
N VAL A 61 30.26 -8.36 23.49
CA VAL A 61 29.60 -7.38 24.35
C VAL A 61 28.76 -6.42 23.50
N ASN A 62 27.89 -5.66 24.16
CA ASN A 62 27.16 -4.57 23.54
C ASN A 62 27.97 -3.27 23.61
N ILE A 63 28.11 -2.59 22.49
CA ILE A 63 28.65 -1.24 22.40
C ILE A 63 27.48 -0.27 22.18
N ASN A 64 27.41 0.77 23.01
CA ASN A 64 26.44 1.86 22.92
C ASN A 64 27.14 3.20 23.14
N GLY A 65 26.41 4.29 22.95
CA GLY A 65 26.95 5.63 23.06
C GLY A 65 28.02 5.88 22.01
N VAL A 66 27.81 5.36 20.78
CA VAL A 66 28.81 5.51 19.72
C VAL A 66 28.77 6.90 19.10
N GLY A 67 29.96 7.44 18.75
CA GLY A 67 30.10 8.72 18.06
C GLY A 67 31.33 8.70 17.16
N PHE A 68 31.25 9.42 16.03
CA PHE A 68 32.34 9.52 15.07
C PHE A 68 33.18 10.77 15.34
N ASP A 69 34.47 10.59 15.61
CA ASP A 69 35.46 11.66 15.73
C ASP A 69 35.93 12.10 14.35
N PHE A 70 35.50 13.26 13.92
CA PHE A 70 35.83 13.80 12.60
C PHE A 70 37.36 14.10 12.46
N GLU A 71 38.01 14.59 13.48
CA GLU A 71 39.42 14.99 13.45
C GLU A 71 40.34 13.77 13.37
N ASN A 72 40.14 12.80 14.23
CA ASN A 72 40.97 11.60 14.30
C ASN A 72 40.46 10.44 13.48
N ARG A 73 39.20 10.52 12.98
CA ARG A 73 38.56 9.54 12.11
C ARG A 73 38.46 8.14 12.71
N TYR A 74 38.00 8.10 13.99
CA TYR A 74 37.62 6.90 14.70
C TYR A 74 36.20 6.97 15.20
N ILE A 75 35.61 5.82 15.42
CA ILE A 75 34.34 5.70 16.17
C ILE A 75 34.71 5.37 17.62
N TYR A 76 34.17 6.14 18.57
CA TYR A 76 34.26 5.83 20.00
C TYR A 76 32.92 5.29 20.49
N GLY A 77 32.97 4.41 21.52
CA GLY A 77 31.78 3.81 22.09
C GLY A 77 32.00 3.34 23.52
N TYR A 78 30.90 2.99 24.18
CA TYR A 78 30.90 2.48 25.55
C TYR A 78 30.50 1.00 25.56
N ASP A 79 31.43 0.13 25.98
CA ASP A 79 31.17 -1.27 26.30
C ASP A 79 30.28 -1.37 27.54
N THR A 80 29.00 -1.71 27.35
CA THR A 80 28.01 -1.71 28.41
C THR A 80 28.19 -2.87 29.40
N THR A 81 28.89 -3.93 29.00
CA THR A 81 29.16 -5.11 29.82
C THR A 81 30.32 -4.87 30.77
N ASN A 82 31.48 -4.50 30.25
CA ASN A 82 32.70 -4.31 31.03
C ASN A 82 32.85 -2.87 31.55
N LYS A 83 31.95 -1.96 31.12
CA LYS A 83 31.93 -0.55 31.54
C LYS A 83 33.24 0.17 31.26
N GLN A 84 33.65 0.12 30.01
CA GLN A 84 34.91 0.69 29.53
C GLN A 84 34.66 1.45 28.20
N ILE A 85 35.58 2.32 27.85
CA ILE A 85 35.54 3.01 26.55
C ILE A 85 36.27 2.16 25.53
N VAL A 86 35.72 2.11 24.32
CA VAL A 86 36.31 1.44 23.16
C VAL A 86 36.45 2.40 22.00
N ARG A 87 37.38 2.10 21.11
CA ARG A 87 37.61 2.81 19.85
C ARG A 87 37.63 1.80 18.71
N LEU A 88 37.03 2.16 17.57
CA LEU A 88 36.99 1.34 16.35
C LEU A 88 37.53 2.15 15.17
N GLY A 89 38.37 1.54 14.35
CA GLY A 89 38.86 2.11 13.10
C GLY A 89 38.03 1.64 11.88
N HIS A 90 38.58 1.80 10.68
CA HIS A 90 37.93 1.46 9.42
C HIS A 90 37.59 -0.03 9.26
N ASP A 91 38.28 -0.92 10.01
CA ASP A 91 38.05 -2.36 10.05
C ASP A 91 37.00 -2.77 11.08
N PHE A 92 36.47 -1.82 11.83
CA PHE A 92 35.49 -2.00 12.92
C PHE A 92 35.95 -3.00 14.01
N GLN A 93 37.26 -3.25 14.14
CA GLN A 93 37.76 -3.99 15.28
C GLN A 93 37.90 -3.06 16.50
N ALA A 94 37.29 -3.48 17.61
CA ALA A 94 37.28 -2.68 18.83
C ALA A 94 38.57 -2.82 19.62
N GLU A 95 39.14 -1.69 20.07
CA GLU A 95 40.24 -1.64 21.04
C GLU A 95 39.85 -0.86 22.29
N ILE A 96 40.39 -1.23 23.44
CA ILE A 96 40.09 -0.59 24.71
C ILE A 96 40.84 0.73 24.84
N VAL A 97 40.12 1.80 25.21
CA VAL A 97 40.70 3.12 25.58
C VAL A 97 40.79 3.19 27.12
N ASN A 98 41.98 3.45 27.60
CA ASN A 98 42.22 3.52 29.05
C ASN A 98 41.62 4.82 29.63
N THR A 99 40.80 4.71 30.68
CA THR A 99 40.17 5.85 31.34
C THR A 99 40.36 5.83 32.85
N ALA A 100 40.36 7.01 33.47
CA ALA A 100 40.30 7.20 34.92
C ALA A 100 38.99 7.90 35.29
N ASN A 101 38.42 7.54 36.43
CA ASN A 101 37.18 8.10 37.00
C ASN A 101 35.91 7.83 36.17
N LEU A 102 35.93 6.80 35.30
CA LEU A 102 34.73 6.37 34.62
C LEU A 102 33.73 5.79 35.65
N PRO A 103 32.47 6.32 35.69
CA PRO A 103 31.50 5.84 36.67
C PRO A 103 31.10 4.36 36.44
N THR A 104 31.24 3.54 37.47
CA THR A 104 30.90 2.08 37.42
C THR A 104 29.48 1.80 37.95
N GLY A 105 28.85 2.75 38.67
CA GLY A 105 27.55 2.56 39.31
C GLY A 105 26.33 2.55 38.36
N HIS A 106 26.53 2.86 37.09
CA HIS A 106 25.49 2.87 36.05
C HIS A 106 26.12 2.57 34.71
N THR A 107 25.26 2.41 33.68
CA THR A 107 25.65 2.11 32.31
C THR A 107 25.27 3.31 31.44
N PHE A 108 26.13 3.70 30.52
CA PHE A 108 25.82 4.69 29.49
C PHE A 108 25.26 3.99 28.24
N TYR A 109 24.30 4.61 27.59
CA TYR A 109 23.70 4.17 26.32
C TYR A 109 23.69 5.28 25.27
N VAL A 110 24.05 6.51 25.64
CA VAL A 110 23.97 7.70 24.81
C VAL A 110 25.34 8.34 24.77
N GLY A 111 25.87 8.58 23.60
CA GLY A 111 27.16 9.22 23.43
C GLY A 111 27.38 9.70 22.00
N ASP A 112 28.22 10.76 21.84
CA ASP A 112 28.70 11.22 20.56
C ASP A 112 30.02 11.99 20.74
N VAL A 113 30.71 12.28 19.65
CA VAL A 113 32.02 12.96 19.64
C VAL A 113 31.89 14.31 18.92
N HIS A 114 32.50 15.35 19.53
CA HIS A 114 32.63 16.66 18.88
C HIS A 114 33.89 17.40 19.43
N ASP A 115 34.60 18.06 18.53
CA ASP A 115 35.82 18.84 18.85
C ASP A 115 36.81 18.04 19.70
N GLN A 116 37.06 16.78 19.33
CA GLN A 116 37.94 15.84 20.04
C GLN A 116 37.55 15.59 21.50
N TYR A 117 36.28 15.76 21.85
CA TYR A 117 35.70 15.35 23.11
C TYR A 117 34.64 14.29 22.88
N TYR A 118 34.73 13.17 23.61
CA TYR A 118 33.69 12.17 23.66
C TYR A 118 32.73 12.47 24.81
N TYR A 119 31.47 12.66 24.52
CA TYR A 119 30.42 12.94 25.48
C TYR A 119 29.59 11.70 25.75
N LEU A 120 29.22 11.52 27.02
CA LEU A 120 28.35 10.45 27.50
C LEU A 120 27.20 11.05 28.29
N TYR A 121 26.00 10.53 28.10
CA TYR A 121 24.82 11.00 28.80
C TYR A 121 24.07 9.85 29.47
N ARG A 122 23.51 10.14 30.64
CA ARG A 122 22.60 9.22 31.31
C ARG A 122 21.49 9.97 32.03
N THR A 123 20.21 9.66 31.72
CA THR A 123 19.04 10.19 32.41
C THR A 123 19.17 10.01 33.93
N GLY A 124 18.96 11.06 34.69
CA GLY A 124 19.11 11.09 36.16
C GLY A 124 20.56 11.11 36.67
N LYS A 125 21.56 11.15 35.79
CA LYS A 125 22.99 11.18 36.16
C LYS A 125 23.77 12.34 35.54
N GLY A 126 23.28 12.90 34.44
CA GLY A 126 23.87 14.05 33.77
C GLY A 126 24.74 13.74 32.59
N LEU A 127 25.52 14.75 32.20
CA LEU A 127 26.43 14.75 31.07
C LEU A 127 27.88 14.60 31.55
N PHE A 128 28.66 13.80 30.83
CA PHE A 128 30.08 13.54 31.08
C PHE A 128 30.87 13.81 29.81
N ARG A 129 32.15 14.09 29.96
CA ARG A 129 33.07 14.43 28.86
C ARG A 129 34.44 13.78 29.06
N ILE A 130 35.05 13.36 27.95
CA ILE A 130 36.38 12.78 27.90
C ILE A 130 37.21 13.49 26.83
N ASP A 131 38.36 14.05 27.15
CA ASP A 131 39.27 14.68 26.19
C ASP A 131 40.06 13.57 25.45
N LEU A 132 39.91 13.51 24.11
CA LEU A 132 40.56 12.50 23.27
C LEU A 132 41.93 12.93 22.73
N ARG A 133 42.28 14.19 22.79
CA ARG A 133 43.57 14.76 22.25
C ARG A 133 44.82 14.04 22.75
N PRO A 134 44.90 13.58 24.01
CA PRO A 134 46.10 12.86 24.44
C PRO A 134 46.42 11.61 23.63
N LEU A 135 45.40 10.96 22.99
CA LEU A 135 45.58 9.77 22.16
C LEU A 135 46.32 10.04 20.86
N GLU A 136 46.37 11.28 20.37
CA GLU A 136 47.14 11.65 19.17
C GLU A 136 48.63 11.41 19.35
N SER A 137 49.15 11.71 20.53
CA SER A 137 50.58 11.58 20.85
C SER A 137 50.93 10.26 21.53
N ASP A 138 50.00 9.69 22.30
CA ASP A 138 50.16 8.44 23.02
C ASP A 138 48.86 7.59 22.93
N PRO A 139 48.78 6.62 22.05
CA PRO A 139 47.61 5.75 21.92
C PRO A 139 47.24 4.97 23.21
N THR A 140 48.14 4.89 24.18
CA THR A 140 47.95 4.23 25.47
C THR A 140 47.62 5.16 26.62
N ALA A 141 47.46 6.48 26.35
CA ALA A 141 47.19 7.50 27.33
C ALA A 141 45.96 7.15 28.20
N ILE A 142 46.02 7.45 29.48
CA ILE A 142 44.86 7.30 30.39
C ILE A 142 44.07 8.62 30.38
N LEU A 143 42.85 8.53 29.82
CA LEU A 143 41.97 9.69 29.68
C LEU A 143 41.14 9.92 30.96
N LEU A 144 40.99 11.20 31.33
CA LEU A 144 40.19 11.59 32.49
C LEU A 144 38.74 11.79 32.10
N VAL A 145 37.81 11.15 32.81
CA VAL A 145 36.38 11.38 32.66
C VAL A 145 35.93 12.50 33.57
N GLU A 146 35.38 13.57 33.00
CA GLU A 146 34.85 14.73 33.67
C GLU A 146 33.34 14.73 33.71
N GLN A 147 32.72 14.92 34.86
CA GLN A 147 31.27 15.10 34.98
C GLN A 147 30.90 16.57 34.83
N ILE A 148 30.16 16.92 33.75
CA ILE A 148 29.74 18.30 33.44
C ILE A 148 28.51 18.69 34.25
N SER A 149 27.51 17.76 34.34
CA SER A 149 26.33 18.00 35.17
C SER A 149 26.00 16.75 35.98
N SER A 150 25.31 16.92 37.11
CA SER A 150 24.91 15.82 38.01
C SER A 150 23.45 15.43 37.91
N SER A 151 22.70 16.11 37.01
CA SER A 151 21.28 15.86 36.75
C SER A 151 21.00 15.83 35.26
N ALA A 152 19.98 15.12 34.86
CA ALA A 152 19.51 14.99 33.47
C ALA A 152 18.05 14.56 33.48
N SER A 153 17.19 15.30 32.77
CA SER A 153 15.74 15.06 32.76
C SER A 153 15.27 14.27 31.54
N PRO A 154 15.68 14.58 30.30
CA PRO A 154 15.19 13.89 29.11
C PRO A 154 15.60 12.40 29.13
N LYS A 155 14.66 11.54 28.73
CA LYS A 155 14.93 10.13 28.55
C LYS A 155 15.37 9.87 27.12
N LEU A 156 16.67 9.96 26.91
CA LEU A 156 17.28 9.74 25.60
C LEU A 156 17.75 8.30 25.44
N THR A 157 17.76 7.82 24.20
CA THR A 157 18.44 6.61 23.78
C THR A 157 19.63 6.93 22.91
N ASP A 158 19.59 8.06 22.18
CA ASP A 158 20.74 8.61 21.47
C ASP A 158 20.64 10.13 21.35
N PHE A 159 21.78 10.78 21.00
CA PHE A 159 21.88 12.18 20.64
C PHE A 159 22.99 12.38 19.58
N ALA A 160 23.01 13.53 18.92
CA ALA A 160 24.08 13.83 17.98
C ALA A 160 24.44 15.34 17.97
N PHE A 161 25.67 15.65 17.54
CA PHE A 161 26.16 17.02 17.37
C PHE A 161 25.81 17.58 16.01
N HIS A 162 25.23 18.79 16.01
CA HIS A 162 24.99 19.57 14.80
C HIS A 162 26.32 20.10 14.24
N PRO A 163 26.67 19.82 12.96
CA PRO A 163 27.99 20.15 12.42
C PRO A 163 28.23 21.64 12.26
N GLY A 164 27.20 22.46 12.08
CA GLY A 164 27.30 23.87 11.82
C GLY A 164 27.52 24.72 13.09
N ASP A 165 26.76 24.47 14.15
CA ASP A 165 26.79 25.28 15.39
C ASP A 165 27.43 24.58 16.59
N GLY A 166 27.76 23.27 16.46
CA GLY A 166 28.34 22.47 17.54
C GLY A 166 27.38 22.19 18.71
N SER A 167 26.07 22.43 18.53
CA SER A 167 25.08 22.14 19.55
C SER A 167 24.75 20.64 19.55
N LEU A 168 24.44 20.10 20.72
CA LEU A 168 24.07 18.72 20.93
C LEU A 168 22.55 18.60 21.02
N TYR A 169 21.94 17.71 20.21
CA TYR A 169 20.49 17.50 20.14
C TYR A 169 20.12 16.06 20.44
N GLY A 170 18.94 15.86 21.07
CA GLY A 170 18.36 14.55 21.32
C GLY A 170 16.85 14.62 21.55
N ILE A 171 16.14 13.52 21.24
CA ILE A 171 14.68 13.42 21.39
C ILE A 171 14.35 12.65 22.66
N ASP A 172 13.47 13.20 23.50
CA ASP A 172 12.92 12.49 24.65
C ASP A 172 11.94 11.41 24.23
N ASN A 173 12.25 10.15 24.53
CA ASN A 173 11.48 8.97 24.13
C ASN A 173 10.02 8.96 24.63
N ASN A 174 9.71 9.66 25.72
CA ASN A 174 8.40 9.64 26.34
C ASN A 174 7.46 10.74 25.80
N SER A 175 8.05 11.91 25.51
CA SER A 175 7.30 13.10 25.10
C SER A 175 7.41 13.42 23.61
N GLY A 176 8.40 12.86 22.88
CA GLY A 176 8.71 13.28 21.51
C GLY A 176 9.36 14.66 21.41
N GLY A 177 9.67 15.29 22.55
CA GLY A 177 10.28 16.62 22.60
C GLY A 177 11.75 16.61 22.18
N LEU A 178 12.13 17.53 21.29
CA LEU A 178 13.52 17.79 20.94
C LEU A 178 14.17 18.68 21.99
N TYR A 179 15.34 18.29 22.45
CA TYR A 179 16.16 19.03 23.43
C TYR A 179 17.51 19.37 22.85
N ARG A 180 18.00 20.58 23.20
CA ARG A 180 19.36 21.02 22.96
C ARG A 180 20.12 21.07 24.28
N PHE A 181 21.38 20.62 24.29
CA PHE A 181 22.23 20.54 25.47
C PHE A 181 23.39 21.53 25.37
N ASN A 182 23.64 22.25 26.45
CA ASN A 182 24.84 23.06 26.60
C ASN A 182 25.99 22.17 27.08
N THR A 183 26.98 21.95 26.25
CA THR A 183 28.10 21.03 26.51
C THR A 183 29.06 21.49 27.60
N SER A 184 29.02 22.78 27.99
CA SER A 184 29.85 23.31 29.07
C SER A 184 29.20 23.23 30.46
N THR A 185 27.86 23.24 30.53
CA THR A 185 27.09 23.27 31.77
C THR A 185 26.19 22.07 31.96
N GLY A 186 25.91 21.32 30.88
CA GLY A 186 24.92 20.26 30.83
C GLY A 186 23.47 20.74 30.91
N ALA A 187 23.21 22.06 30.76
CA ALA A 187 21.87 22.61 30.80
C ALA A 187 21.07 22.15 29.58
N GLU A 188 19.84 21.74 29.83
CA GLU A 188 18.88 21.22 28.84
C GLU A 188 17.90 22.32 28.44
N THR A 189 17.69 22.51 27.15
CA THR A 189 16.71 23.44 26.60
C THR A 189 15.73 22.68 25.71
N TYR A 190 14.45 22.70 26.05
CA TYR A 190 13.39 22.19 25.18
C TYR A 190 13.24 23.11 23.96
N ILE A 191 13.24 22.53 22.77
CA ILE A 191 13.11 23.26 21.50
C ILE A 191 11.69 23.21 20.99
N GLY A 192 11.10 22.00 20.83
CA GLY A 192 9.78 21.81 20.28
C GLY A 192 9.36 20.34 20.30
N ASP A 193 8.11 20.08 19.92
CA ASP A 193 7.57 18.75 19.77
C ASP A 193 7.84 18.26 18.34
N THR A 194 8.38 17.04 18.20
CA THR A 194 8.64 16.43 16.88
C THR A 194 7.40 15.74 16.30
N GLY A 195 6.34 15.56 17.09
CA GLY A 195 5.13 14.84 16.70
C GLY A 195 5.26 13.30 16.72
N GLU A 196 6.47 12.77 16.96
CA GLU A 196 6.73 11.34 16.94
C GLU A 196 7.15 10.82 18.32
N LEU A 197 6.65 9.62 18.67
CA LEU A 197 6.95 8.94 19.93
C LEU A 197 7.69 7.64 19.67
N GLY A 198 8.57 7.25 20.58
CA GLY A 198 9.25 5.96 20.49
C GLY A 198 10.65 5.99 21.08
N THR A 199 11.37 4.86 20.89
CA THR A 199 12.78 4.73 21.26
C THR A 199 13.61 5.05 20.03
N PHE A 200 14.24 6.22 20.01
CA PHE A 200 15.14 6.64 18.92
C PHE A 200 16.56 6.19 19.28
N GLY A 201 16.92 4.99 18.79
CA GLY A 201 18.14 4.31 19.22
C GLY A 201 19.41 4.74 18.48
N ALA A 202 19.27 5.52 17.41
CA ALA A 202 20.39 6.08 16.68
C ALA A 202 20.03 7.46 16.14
N GLY A 203 20.94 8.43 16.30
CA GLY A 203 20.80 9.81 15.84
C GLY A 203 21.99 10.24 15.00
N TYR A 204 21.74 10.96 13.90
CA TYR A 204 22.76 11.37 12.93
C TYR A 204 22.50 12.76 12.39
N PHE A 205 23.56 13.54 12.18
CA PHE A 205 23.48 14.74 11.36
C PHE A 205 24.14 14.56 10.00
N ASP A 206 23.68 15.30 9.01
CA ASP A 206 24.43 15.53 7.78
C ASP A 206 25.06 16.94 7.77
N VAL A 207 25.87 17.21 6.75
CA VAL A 207 26.58 18.48 6.62
C VAL A 207 25.64 19.68 6.48
N ASN A 208 24.42 19.48 6.05
CA ASN A 208 23.41 20.53 5.84
C ASN A 208 22.62 20.86 7.12
N GLY A 209 22.80 20.11 8.20
CA GLY A 209 22.09 20.33 9.46
C GLY A 209 20.76 19.61 9.58
N TYR A 210 20.48 18.64 8.73
CA TYR A 210 19.35 17.74 8.92
C TYR A 210 19.68 16.68 9.96
N TYR A 211 18.77 16.50 10.94
CA TYR A 211 18.89 15.50 11.99
C TYR A 211 18.04 14.27 11.64
N TYR A 212 18.69 13.14 11.46
CA TYR A 212 18.08 11.85 11.18
C TYR A 212 18.05 10.99 12.43
N VAL A 213 16.90 10.37 12.71
CA VAL A 213 16.76 9.48 13.88
C VAL A 213 16.10 8.15 13.46
N SER A 214 16.68 7.05 13.93
CA SER A 214 16.13 5.71 13.69
C SER A 214 15.30 5.25 14.88
N ARG A 215 14.02 4.91 14.65
CA ARG A 215 13.12 4.39 15.67
C ARG A 215 13.27 2.87 15.79
N ASN A 216 13.54 2.38 17.01
CA ASN A 216 13.83 0.97 17.24
C ASN A 216 12.67 0.02 16.91
N GLN A 217 11.43 0.43 17.18
CA GLN A 217 10.24 -0.42 17.11
C GLN A 217 9.95 -0.94 15.69
N ASP A 218 10.13 -0.10 14.70
CA ASP A 218 9.77 -0.36 13.29
C ASP A 218 10.91 -0.11 12.31
N GLY A 219 12.03 0.45 12.79
CA GLY A 219 13.19 0.77 11.96
C GLY A 219 13.03 2.04 11.13
N GLN A 220 11.91 2.76 11.25
CA GLN A 220 11.70 3.97 10.47
C GLN A 220 12.75 5.03 10.79
N VAL A 221 13.29 5.63 9.73
CA VAL A 221 14.19 6.78 9.80
C VAL A 221 13.35 8.04 9.62
N TYR A 222 13.43 8.95 10.58
CA TYR A 222 12.78 10.26 10.51
C TYR A 222 13.83 11.32 10.28
N ARG A 223 13.48 12.38 9.55
CA ARG A 223 14.30 13.57 9.35
C ARG A 223 13.64 14.77 10.03
N ILE A 224 14.45 15.55 10.73
CA ILE A 224 14.08 16.83 11.35
C ILE A 224 14.96 17.89 10.74
N ASP A 225 14.36 18.95 10.21
CA ASP A 225 15.11 20.08 9.66
C ASP A 225 15.61 21.00 10.79
N LEU A 226 16.91 20.96 11.02
CA LEU A 226 17.61 21.84 11.96
C LEU A 226 18.62 22.75 11.23
N SER A 227 18.48 22.91 9.91
CA SER A 227 19.32 23.79 9.09
C SER A 227 18.91 25.27 9.20
N ASP A 228 17.70 25.58 9.67
CA ASP A 228 17.14 26.93 9.78
C ASP A 228 16.97 27.33 11.25
N ASP A 229 17.84 28.24 11.70
CA ASP A 229 17.79 28.82 13.04
C ASP A 229 16.44 29.47 13.39
N ALA A 230 15.70 30.01 12.41
CA ALA A 230 14.42 30.63 12.66
C ALA A 230 13.34 29.60 12.97
N GLN A 231 13.34 28.44 12.30
CA GLN A 231 12.47 27.34 12.62
C GLN A 231 12.75 26.73 13.98
N ILE A 232 14.04 26.53 14.30
CA ILE A 232 14.49 26.08 15.63
C ILE A 232 14.00 27.07 16.72
N ALA A 233 14.19 28.36 16.51
CA ALA A 233 13.76 29.38 17.45
C ALA A 233 12.24 29.48 17.61
N ALA A 234 11.48 29.13 16.57
CA ALA A 234 10.04 29.08 16.60
C ALA A 234 9.49 27.77 17.22
N GLY A 235 10.36 26.78 17.47
CA GLY A 235 9.97 25.45 17.95
C GLY A 235 9.27 24.58 16.89
N ASN A 236 9.40 24.93 15.62
CA ASN A 236 8.84 24.19 14.50
C ASN A 236 9.83 23.13 14.01
N VAL A 237 9.80 21.96 14.65
CA VAL A 237 10.79 20.88 14.46
C VAL A 237 10.11 19.52 14.22
N PRO A 238 9.14 19.40 13.28
CA PRO A 238 8.45 18.14 13.03
C PRO A 238 9.43 17.08 12.50
N ALA A 239 9.24 15.84 12.98
CA ALA A 239 9.92 14.70 12.43
C ALA A 239 9.11 14.15 11.25
N VAL A 240 9.69 14.13 10.07
CA VAL A 240 9.07 13.63 8.84
C VAL A 240 9.63 12.23 8.56
N LYS A 241 8.74 11.24 8.32
CA LYS A 241 9.18 9.91 7.89
C LYS A 241 9.97 10.04 6.59
N PHE A 242 11.20 9.55 6.61
CA PHE A 242 12.16 9.74 5.52
C PHE A 242 12.48 8.45 4.78
N ALA A 243 12.70 7.34 5.49
CA ALA A 243 12.96 6.03 4.92
C ALA A 243 12.54 4.90 5.88
N ASP A 244 12.45 3.67 5.37
CA ASP A 244 12.24 2.46 6.16
C ASP A 244 13.56 1.70 6.31
N GLY A 245 14.17 1.80 7.49
CA GLY A 245 15.39 1.08 7.88
C GLY A 245 15.09 -0.20 8.67
N PRO A 246 16.13 -0.88 9.18
CA PRO A 246 15.97 -2.13 9.92
C PRO A 246 15.48 -1.87 11.36
N SER A 247 14.43 -2.58 11.77
CA SER A 247 13.99 -2.60 13.18
C SER A 247 14.97 -3.35 14.06
N SER A 248 15.17 -2.88 15.31
CA SER A 248 16.02 -3.55 16.28
C SER A 248 15.61 -3.22 17.72
N SER A 249 15.82 -4.15 18.64
CA SER A 249 15.66 -3.89 20.08
C SER A 249 16.90 -3.24 20.71
N GLN A 250 18.02 -3.20 20.00
CA GLN A 250 19.32 -2.69 20.43
C GLN A 250 19.98 -2.00 19.24
N ASN A 251 19.74 -0.71 19.10
CA ASN A 251 20.38 0.16 18.13
C ASN A 251 21.23 1.17 18.83
N ASP A 252 22.35 1.47 18.21
CA ASP A 252 23.12 2.67 18.45
C ASP A 252 23.78 3.10 17.12
N GLY A 253 24.09 4.38 16.95
CA GLY A 253 24.53 4.86 15.66
C GLY A 253 25.65 5.89 15.70
N ALA A 254 26.55 5.79 14.71
CA ALA A 254 27.59 6.78 14.47
C ALA A 254 27.63 7.16 12.98
N ARG A 255 27.86 8.45 12.72
CA ARG A 255 28.05 8.99 11.38
C ARG A 255 29.01 10.16 11.40
N CYS A 256 29.80 10.34 10.33
CA CYS A 256 30.53 11.58 10.15
C CYS A 256 29.56 12.70 9.73
N ALA A 257 29.21 13.59 10.66
CA ALA A 257 28.25 14.66 10.42
C ALA A 257 28.68 15.67 9.33
N ASN A 258 29.98 15.74 9.01
CA ASN A 258 30.53 16.63 7.97
C ASN A 258 30.49 16.02 6.55
N ALA A 259 29.97 14.83 6.39
CA ALA A 259 29.74 14.22 5.08
C ALA A 259 28.36 14.57 4.51
N PRO A 260 28.21 14.65 3.17
CA PRO A 260 26.89 14.71 2.53
C PRO A 260 26.15 13.40 2.81
N VAL A 261 24.81 13.42 2.69
CA VAL A 261 24.00 12.20 2.90
C VAL A 261 24.01 11.29 1.67
N ILE A 262 24.29 11.85 0.50
CA ILE A 262 24.44 11.15 -0.79
C ILE A 262 25.87 11.39 -1.29
N ASP A 263 26.54 10.31 -1.73
CA ASP A 263 27.88 10.36 -2.31
C ASP A 263 27.84 10.81 -3.79
N GLU A 264 28.98 11.27 -4.31
CA GLU A 264 29.11 11.64 -5.73
C GLU A 264 28.81 10.46 -6.69
N ASP A 265 29.12 9.23 -6.28
CA ASP A 265 28.81 8.00 -7.00
C ASP A 265 27.43 7.47 -6.52
N SER A 266 26.36 8.27 -6.68
CA SER A 266 25.02 7.89 -6.24
C SER A 266 24.53 6.61 -6.94
N THR A 267 23.87 5.77 -6.18
CA THR A 267 23.10 4.61 -6.65
C THR A 267 21.64 4.73 -6.22
N ILE A 268 21.15 5.95 -6.27
CA ILE A 268 19.78 6.30 -5.86
C ILE A 268 19.11 6.92 -7.08
N ASP A 269 17.95 6.41 -7.39
CA ASP A 269 17.06 6.86 -8.44
C ASP A 269 16.04 7.82 -7.84
N PHE A 270 15.76 8.95 -8.50
CA PHE A 270 14.83 10.00 -8.11
C PHE A 270 13.82 10.25 -9.22
N GLY A 271 12.68 10.89 -8.90
CA GLY A 271 11.74 11.39 -9.90
C GLY A 271 12.11 12.78 -10.43
N ASP A 272 11.50 13.17 -11.57
CA ASP A 272 11.78 14.43 -12.25
C ASP A 272 10.55 15.35 -12.46
N ALA A 273 9.41 15.05 -11.83
CA ALA A 273 8.27 15.96 -11.77
C ALA A 273 8.67 17.29 -11.06
N PRO A 274 7.98 18.40 -11.33
CA PRO A 274 8.19 19.65 -10.61
C PRO A 274 8.15 19.48 -9.08
N ASP A 275 8.97 20.27 -8.33
CA ASP A 275 9.07 20.09 -6.86
C ASP A 275 7.78 20.41 -6.09
N SER A 276 6.77 20.99 -6.73
CA SER A 276 5.42 21.06 -6.16
C SER A 276 4.87 19.66 -5.83
N TYR A 277 5.26 18.64 -6.60
CA TYR A 277 4.96 17.22 -6.35
C TYR A 277 5.89 16.54 -5.35
N GLN A 278 6.63 17.34 -4.55
CA GLN A 278 7.63 16.85 -3.59
C GLN A 278 8.62 15.88 -4.25
N THR A 279 9.49 16.41 -5.11
CA THR A 279 10.41 15.59 -5.92
C THR A 279 11.85 15.66 -5.41
N THR A 280 12.28 16.84 -4.90
CA THR A 280 13.64 16.99 -4.38
C THR A 280 13.86 16.29 -3.04
N LEU A 281 15.10 16.00 -2.72
CA LEU A 281 15.51 15.45 -1.41
C LEU A 281 15.06 16.39 -0.27
N ALA A 282 15.16 17.71 -0.47
CA ALA A 282 14.72 18.72 0.51
C ALA A 282 13.21 18.60 0.78
N SER A 283 12.41 18.39 -0.23
CA SER A 283 10.95 18.20 -0.13
C SER A 283 10.55 16.77 0.25
N ASN A 284 11.51 15.90 0.63
CA ASN A 284 11.29 14.49 0.92
C ASN A 284 10.82 13.66 -0.29
N GLY A 285 11.26 14.00 -1.50
CA GLY A 285 10.87 13.38 -2.77
C GLY A 285 11.05 11.86 -2.81
N PRO A 286 10.42 11.19 -3.80
CA PRO A 286 10.56 9.75 -3.99
C PRO A 286 11.99 9.41 -4.37
N ARG A 287 12.50 8.34 -3.84
CA ARG A 287 13.85 7.87 -4.13
C ARG A 287 13.99 6.38 -3.86
N HIS A 288 14.62 5.69 -4.77
CA HIS A 288 14.80 4.25 -4.72
C HIS A 288 16.28 3.88 -4.71
N GLN A 289 16.64 2.86 -3.93
CA GLN A 289 17.96 2.25 -4.04
C GLN A 289 18.03 1.42 -5.32
N ILE A 290 18.89 1.76 -6.24
CA ILE A 290 19.18 0.96 -7.43
C ILE A 290 19.87 -0.34 -6.97
N ASP A 291 19.17 -1.46 -7.09
CA ASP A 291 19.65 -2.78 -6.68
C ASP A 291 20.14 -3.62 -7.85
N GLY A 292 20.01 -3.12 -9.08
CA GLY A 292 20.39 -3.79 -10.32
C GLY A 292 19.52 -5.02 -10.65
N MET A 293 18.38 -5.17 -10.01
CA MET A 293 17.42 -6.27 -10.23
C MET A 293 15.99 -5.78 -10.43
N THR A 294 15.60 -4.72 -9.72
CA THR A 294 14.23 -4.22 -9.66
C THR A 294 14.12 -2.89 -10.39
N TRP A 295 13.54 -2.89 -11.59
CA TRP A 295 13.29 -1.68 -12.37
C TRP A 295 12.10 -1.87 -13.31
N LEU A 296 11.61 -0.77 -13.87
CA LEU A 296 10.63 -0.74 -14.96
C LEU A 296 11.36 -0.59 -16.30
N GLY A 297 10.70 -0.92 -17.44
CA GLY A 297 11.25 -0.71 -18.78
C GLY A 297 12.36 -1.65 -19.18
N ASN A 298 13.23 -1.13 -20.05
CA ASN A 298 14.31 -1.88 -20.68
C ASN A 298 15.69 -1.56 -20.09
N SER A 299 15.82 -0.43 -19.42
CA SER A 299 17.07 0.09 -18.86
C SER A 299 17.06 -0.01 -17.34
N VAL A 300 18.23 -0.20 -16.75
CA VAL A 300 18.43 -0.02 -15.32
C VAL A 300 18.54 1.49 -15.08
N PRO A 301 17.84 2.07 -14.09
CA PRO A 301 17.94 3.51 -13.81
C PRO A 301 19.38 3.92 -13.51
N ASP A 302 19.76 5.14 -13.87
CA ASP A 302 21.05 5.70 -13.45
C ASP A 302 20.91 6.45 -12.10
N GLY A 303 22.00 6.84 -11.48
CA GLY A 303 21.98 7.36 -10.11
C GLY A 303 22.14 8.87 -10.06
N GLU A 304 21.21 9.54 -9.36
CA GLU A 304 21.17 10.98 -9.20
C GLU A 304 21.60 11.43 -7.80
N GLN A 305 21.96 12.74 -7.70
CA GLN A 305 22.28 13.40 -6.43
C GLN A 305 21.05 14.01 -5.75
N ASP A 306 20.03 14.33 -6.53
CA ASP A 306 18.76 14.92 -6.08
C ASP A 306 17.73 14.78 -7.19
N GLY A 307 16.45 14.80 -6.84
CA GLY A 307 15.35 14.90 -7.80
C GLY A 307 15.30 16.30 -8.43
N PHE A 308 14.57 16.41 -9.49
CA PHE A 308 14.21 17.61 -10.23
C PHE A 308 15.21 18.79 -10.18
N VAL A 309 15.99 18.96 -11.19
CA VAL A 309 16.77 20.19 -11.45
C VAL A 309 16.02 21.09 -12.44
N SER A 310 15.34 20.49 -13.43
CA SER A 310 14.37 21.11 -14.34
C SER A 310 13.43 20.01 -14.84
N PRO A 311 12.19 20.31 -15.29
CA PRO A 311 11.28 19.28 -15.80
C PRO A 311 11.98 18.41 -16.84
N LEU A 312 11.92 17.09 -16.68
CA LEU A 312 12.60 16.10 -17.53
C LEU A 312 14.14 16.22 -17.52
N SER A 313 14.73 16.63 -16.39
CA SER A 313 16.19 16.83 -16.32
C SER A 313 16.96 15.51 -16.35
N ASP A 314 16.43 14.50 -15.79
CA ASP A 314 16.92 13.14 -15.82
C ASP A 314 17.06 12.64 -17.25
N ASN A 315 16.03 12.73 -18.04
CA ASN A 315 16.01 12.43 -19.48
C ASN A 315 17.07 13.15 -20.31
N THR A 316 17.75 14.16 -19.78
CA THR A 316 18.71 14.99 -20.50
C THR A 316 20.14 14.91 -19.97
N SER A 317 20.32 14.40 -18.74
CA SER A 317 21.63 14.33 -18.07
C SER A 317 22.21 12.92 -17.98
N GLY A 318 21.38 11.91 -18.10
CA GLY A 318 21.73 10.49 -18.09
C GLY A 318 21.23 9.72 -19.30
N SER A 319 20.76 8.51 -19.09
CA SER A 319 19.91 7.77 -20.01
C SER A 319 18.46 8.12 -19.69
N ASN A 320 17.61 8.23 -20.72
CA ASN A 320 16.16 8.31 -20.48
C ASN A 320 15.69 6.92 -20.07
N ASP A 321 15.44 6.71 -18.79
CA ASP A 321 14.96 5.47 -18.17
C ASP A 321 13.48 5.51 -17.80
N GLU A 322 12.74 6.62 -18.04
CA GLU A 322 11.28 6.63 -18.04
C GLU A 322 10.75 5.87 -19.29
N ASP A 323 10.98 4.57 -19.34
CA ASP A 323 10.61 3.72 -20.48
C ASP A 323 9.72 2.53 -20.11
N GLY A 324 9.31 2.42 -18.84
CA GLY A 324 8.58 1.28 -18.32
C GLY A 324 7.07 1.39 -18.41
N ILE A 325 6.51 2.61 -18.48
CA ILE A 325 5.06 2.84 -18.53
C ILE A 325 4.62 3.34 -19.90
N GLY A 326 3.73 2.59 -20.53
CA GLY A 326 3.14 2.96 -21.83
C GLY A 326 1.63 3.22 -21.71
N PHE A 327 1.17 4.41 -22.11
CA PHE A 327 -0.25 4.75 -22.20
C PHE A 327 -0.78 4.32 -23.57
N VAL A 328 -1.51 3.19 -23.61
CA VAL A 328 -2.02 2.60 -24.88
C VAL A 328 -3.24 3.32 -25.40
N THR A 329 -4.10 3.79 -24.49
CA THR A 329 -5.31 4.56 -24.83
C THR A 329 -5.28 5.92 -24.17
N ALA A 330 -6.02 6.89 -24.74
CA ALA A 330 -6.13 8.22 -24.16
C ALA A 330 -6.70 8.19 -22.74
N LEU A 331 -6.30 9.14 -21.91
CA LEU A 331 -6.86 9.37 -20.58
C LEU A 331 -8.10 10.27 -20.73
N GLU A 332 -9.27 9.66 -20.84
CA GLU A 332 -10.55 10.33 -21.05
C GLU A 332 -11.45 10.15 -19.82
N THR A 333 -11.98 11.24 -19.28
CA THR A 333 -12.76 11.24 -18.03
C THR A 333 -13.93 10.26 -18.07
N GLY A 334 -14.03 9.44 -17.01
CA GLY A 334 -15.06 8.41 -16.86
C GLY A 334 -14.80 7.12 -17.65
N PHE A 335 -13.74 7.08 -18.48
CA PHE A 335 -13.35 5.85 -19.19
C PHE A 335 -12.17 5.17 -18.51
N ASP A 336 -12.04 3.86 -18.77
CA ASP A 336 -10.84 3.13 -18.39
C ASP A 336 -9.79 3.29 -19.50
N SER A 337 -8.58 3.65 -19.11
CA SER A 337 -7.41 3.65 -19.97
C SER A 337 -6.62 2.35 -19.79
N ILE A 338 -6.09 1.83 -20.87
CA ILE A 338 -5.16 0.71 -20.86
C ILE A 338 -3.76 1.28 -20.77
N ILE A 339 -3.02 0.89 -19.74
CA ILE A 339 -1.58 1.14 -19.63
C ILE A 339 -0.80 -0.17 -19.62
N ILE A 340 0.43 -0.11 -20.05
CA ILE A 340 1.37 -1.22 -20.00
C ILE A 340 2.49 -0.84 -19.04
N ALA A 341 2.80 -1.74 -18.12
CA ALA A 341 3.96 -1.65 -17.24
C ALA A 341 4.89 -2.83 -17.53
N ASN A 342 6.13 -2.54 -17.89
CA ASN A 342 7.17 -3.55 -18.11
C ASN A 342 8.04 -3.65 -16.87
N ALA A 343 8.00 -4.77 -16.16
CA ALA A 343 8.76 -4.98 -14.94
C ALA A 343 9.93 -5.95 -15.16
N SER A 344 11.11 -5.61 -14.66
CA SER A 344 12.30 -6.47 -14.74
C SER A 344 12.12 -7.80 -14.00
N ILE A 345 11.49 -7.75 -12.84
CA ILE A 345 11.12 -8.90 -11.99
C ILE A 345 9.72 -8.71 -11.43
N SER A 346 9.17 -9.71 -10.75
CA SER A 346 7.91 -9.54 -10.01
C SER A 346 8.09 -8.59 -8.83
N GLY A 347 7.12 -7.71 -8.61
CA GLY A 347 7.17 -6.69 -7.55
C GLY A 347 5.84 -5.94 -7.44
N TYR A 348 5.86 -4.78 -6.79
CA TYR A 348 4.67 -3.98 -6.47
C TYR A 348 4.77 -2.60 -7.11
N LEU A 349 3.71 -2.20 -7.80
CA LEU A 349 3.55 -0.87 -8.41
C LEU A 349 2.57 -0.04 -7.59
N SER A 350 2.99 1.13 -7.16
CA SER A 350 2.11 2.19 -6.67
C SER A 350 2.19 3.39 -7.62
N ALA A 351 1.06 4.05 -7.89
CA ALA A 351 1.03 5.17 -8.83
C ALA A 351 0.03 6.23 -8.41
N TRP A 352 0.33 7.48 -8.79
CA TRP A 352 -0.46 8.68 -8.52
C TRP A 352 -0.61 9.49 -9.78
N ILE A 353 -1.74 10.15 -9.92
CA ILE A 353 -2.04 11.10 -11.00
C ILE A 353 -2.74 12.32 -10.39
N ASP A 354 -2.20 13.50 -10.63
CA ASP A 354 -2.81 14.77 -10.26
C ASP A 354 -3.98 15.05 -11.18
N TRP A 355 -5.19 14.65 -10.77
CA TRP A 355 -6.40 14.80 -11.56
C TRP A 355 -6.98 16.22 -11.55
N ASN A 356 -6.77 16.96 -10.46
CA ASN A 356 -7.31 18.31 -10.26
C ASN A 356 -6.32 19.41 -10.69
N GLN A 357 -5.09 19.05 -11.09
CA GLN A 357 -4.02 19.91 -11.59
C GLN A 357 -3.64 21.02 -10.60
N ASP A 358 -3.67 20.73 -9.29
CA ASP A 358 -3.25 21.67 -8.25
C ASP A 358 -1.77 21.58 -7.90
N GLY A 359 -1.08 20.55 -8.40
CA GLY A 359 0.37 20.42 -8.37
C GLY A 359 0.89 19.56 -7.23
N ASP A 360 0.06 18.70 -6.63
CA ASP A 360 0.49 17.67 -5.68
C ASP A 360 -0.20 16.32 -5.94
N PHE A 361 -0.08 15.35 -5.02
CA PHE A 361 -0.67 14.01 -5.08
C PHE A 361 -1.40 13.65 -3.79
N ASP A 362 -1.86 14.65 -3.02
CA ASP A 362 -2.42 14.45 -1.68
C ASP A 362 -3.93 14.17 -1.70
N ASP A 363 -4.60 14.34 -2.83
CA ASP A 363 -6.05 14.30 -2.92
C ASP A 363 -6.61 12.88 -3.02
N GLU A 364 -7.87 12.75 -2.61
CA GLU A 364 -8.63 11.50 -2.73
C GLU A 364 -8.76 11.14 -4.22
N ASN A 365 -8.55 9.87 -4.56
CA ASN A 365 -8.54 9.29 -5.91
C ASN A 365 -7.29 9.56 -6.76
N GLU A 366 -6.31 10.32 -6.30
CA GLU A 366 -5.06 10.51 -7.04
C GLU A 366 -4.13 9.30 -6.95
N LYS A 367 -4.16 8.55 -5.85
CA LYS A 367 -3.48 7.26 -5.79
C LYS A 367 -4.25 6.21 -6.62
N VAL A 368 -3.86 6.04 -7.88
CA VAL A 368 -4.54 5.18 -8.86
C VAL A 368 -4.18 3.70 -8.75
N PHE A 369 -2.97 3.39 -8.29
CA PHE A 369 -2.56 2.02 -7.93
C PHE A 369 -1.95 2.00 -6.54
N SER A 370 -2.35 1.00 -5.75
CA SER A 370 -1.83 0.76 -4.41
C SER A 370 -1.29 -0.66 -4.35
N ASP A 371 0.04 -0.79 -4.32
CA ASP A 371 0.75 -2.07 -4.24
C ASP A 371 0.25 -3.10 -5.27
N LYS A 372 0.02 -2.66 -6.50
CA LYS A 372 -0.43 -3.52 -7.60
C LYS A 372 0.66 -4.53 -7.92
N GLU A 373 0.38 -5.81 -7.72
CA GLU A 373 1.31 -6.88 -8.08
C GLU A 373 1.56 -6.89 -9.59
N LEU A 374 2.84 -6.85 -9.97
CA LEU A 374 3.32 -7.06 -11.32
C LEU A 374 4.11 -8.37 -11.38
N THR A 375 4.03 -9.05 -12.52
CA THR A 375 4.92 -10.16 -12.87
C THR A 375 6.07 -9.67 -13.74
N ALA A 376 7.19 -10.39 -13.77
CA ALA A 376 8.28 -10.07 -14.68
C ALA A 376 7.80 -10.01 -16.13
N GLY A 377 8.23 -8.99 -16.86
CA GLY A 377 7.82 -8.69 -18.24
C GLY A 377 6.62 -7.76 -18.34
N THR A 378 5.90 -7.85 -19.43
CA THR A 378 4.79 -6.91 -19.75
C THR A 378 3.53 -7.23 -18.97
N ASN A 379 3.01 -6.22 -18.26
CA ASN A 379 1.75 -6.25 -17.53
C ASN A 379 0.78 -5.25 -18.14
N GLN A 380 -0.41 -5.70 -18.48
CA GLN A 380 -1.50 -4.83 -18.93
C GLN A 380 -2.36 -4.45 -17.72
N LEU A 381 -2.53 -3.16 -17.48
CA LEU A 381 -3.27 -2.61 -16.37
C LEU A 381 -4.43 -1.75 -16.88
N LEU A 382 -5.51 -1.73 -16.12
CA LEU A 382 -6.62 -0.81 -16.34
C LEU A 382 -6.50 0.34 -15.35
N LEU A 383 -6.47 1.54 -15.87
CA LEU A 383 -6.47 2.80 -15.15
C LEU A 383 -7.85 3.45 -15.30
N ASN A 384 -8.59 3.59 -14.21
CA ASN A 384 -9.84 4.35 -14.22
C ASN A 384 -9.52 5.85 -14.19
N VAL A 385 -9.91 6.58 -15.22
CA VAL A 385 -9.73 8.04 -15.28
C VAL A 385 -10.85 8.70 -14.47
N ASP A 386 -10.49 9.50 -13.47
CA ASP A 386 -11.47 10.16 -12.60
C ASP A 386 -12.45 11.01 -13.44
N ILE A 387 -13.74 10.90 -13.11
CA ILE A 387 -14.79 11.65 -13.83
C ILE A 387 -14.67 13.16 -13.64
N ASN A 388 -14.07 13.59 -12.55
CA ASN A 388 -13.86 14.99 -12.19
C ASN A 388 -12.49 15.52 -12.65
N ALA A 389 -11.65 14.67 -13.27
CA ALA A 389 -10.33 15.10 -13.71
C ALA A 389 -10.41 16.31 -14.65
N LEU A 390 -9.51 17.27 -14.48
CA LEU A 390 -9.47 18.46 -15.29
C LEU A 390 -8.86 18.19 -16.68
N ASN A 391 -9.34 18.90 -17.69
CA ASN A 391 -8.77 18.82 -19.03
C ASN A 391 -7.42 19.50 -19.12
N GLY A 392 -6.43 18.83 -19.67
CA GLY A 392 -5.12 19.42 -19.91
C GLY A 392 -3.96 18.53 -19.51
N ASN A 393 -2.77 19.14 -19.45
CA ASN A 393 -1.55 18.44 -19.05
C ASN A 393 -1.40 18.45 -17.54
N THR A 394 -1.03 17.32 -17.01
CA THR A 394 -0.70 17.11 -15.59
C THR A 394 0.42 16.10 -15.46
N TRP A 395 0.74 15.69 -14.22
CA TRP A 395 1.79 14.73 -13.94
C TRP A 395 1.23 13.44 -13.36
N ALA A 396 1.96 12.37 -13.64
CA ALA A 396 1.76 11.05 -13.07
C ALA A 396 3.10 10.53 -12.52
N ARG A 397 3.07 9.88 -11.36
CA ARG A 397 4.22 9.24 -10.72
C ARG A 397 3.97 7.76 -10.56
N PHE A 398 4.94 6.94 -10.96
CA PHE A 398 4.93 5.50 -10.80
C PHE A 398 6.13 5.08 -9.94
N ARG A 399 5.90 4.25 -8.93
CA ARG A 399 6.95 3.71 -8.06
C ARG A 399 6.85 2.20 -8.04
N PHE A 400 7.89 1.54 -8.53
CA PHE A 400 8.00 0.09 -8.56
C PHE A 400 9.06 -0.40 -7.58
N SER A 401 8.73 -1.36 -6.72
CA SER A 401 9.62 -1.84 -5.67
C SER A 401 9.28 -3.26 -5.22
N GLN A 402 10.21 -3.87 -4.47
CA GLN A 402 9.93 -5.08 -3.67
C GLN A 402 9.21 -4.76 -2.35
N GLN A 403 9.11 -3.47 -1.97
CA GLN A 403 8.38 -2.99 -0.79
C GLN A 403 6.93 -2.65 -1.15
N THR A 404 6.04 -2.87 -0.19
CA THR A 404 4.65 -2.41 -0.22
C THR A 404 4.46 -1.18 0.67
N GLY A 405 3.33 -0.49 0.52
CA GLY A 405 2.96 0.64 1.37
C GLY A 405 3.73 1.93 1.06
N LEU A 406 4.30 2.05 -0.14
CA LEU A 406 4.97 3.28 -0.56
C LEU A 406 3.97 4.44 -0.68
N ASN A 407 4.43 5.62 -0.28
CA ASN A 407 3.76 6.89 -0.59
C ASN A 407 4.37 7.52 -1.85
N TYR A 408 3.77 8.59 -2.38
CA TYR A 408 4.30 9.30 -3.55
C TYR A 408 5.68 9.94 -3.29
N ASN A 409 6.08 10.08 -2.02
CA ASN A 409 7.36 10.59 -1.55
C ASN A 409 8.10 9.56 -0.69
N GLY A 410 9.29 9.92 -0.18
CA GLY A 410 10.08 9.09 0.73
C GLY A 410 10.93 8.02 0.04
N GLY A 411 11.83 7.42 0.83
CA GLY A 411 12.81 6.43 0.37
C GLY A 411 12.27 5.02 0.22
N SER A 412 12.87 4.22 -0.68
CA SER A 412 12.66 2.79 -0.86
C SER A 412 14.00 2.06 -0.96
N THR A 413 14.07 0.84 -0.43
CA THR A 413 15.30 0.02 -0.42
C THR A 413 15.57 -0.71 -1.74
N SER A 414 14.68 -0.61 -2.72
CA SER A 414 14.82 -1.21 -4.05
C SER A 414 13.90 -0.50 -5.04
N GLY A 415 14.18 -0.64 -6.32
CA GLY A 415 13.24 -0.26 -7.37
C GLY A 415 13.60 1.03 -8.08
N GLU A 416 12.55 1.67 -8.60
CA GLU A 416 12.62 2.83 -9.48
C GLU A 416 11.39 3.71 -9.30
N VAL A 417 11.54 5.00 -9.57
CA VAL A 417 10.45 5.95 -9.72
C VAL A 417 10.47 6.53 -11.14
N GLU A 418 9.31 6.56 -11.78
CA GLU A 418 9.14 7.18 -13.10
C GLU A 418 8.07 8.25 -13.04
N ASP A 419 8.37 9.45 -13.52
CA ASP A 419 7.48 10.62 -13.54
C ASP A 419 7.12 11.00 -14.97
N TYR A 420 5.83 11.04 -15.30
CA TYR A 420 5.34 11.29 -16.65
C TYR A 420 4.49 12.55 -16.73
N GLN A 421 4.78 13.43 -17.70
CA GLN A 421 3.81 14.44 -18.09
C GLN A 421 2.75 13.81 -19.00
N ILE A 422 1.50 13.85 -18.59
CA ILE A 422 0.36 13.23 -19.28
C ILE A 422 -0.68 14.27 -19.68
N ASN A 423 -1.54 13.91 -20.64
CA ASN A 423 -2.66 14.75 -21.06
C ASN A 423 -3.99 14.07 -20.77
N VAL A 424 -4.86 14.75 -20.05
CA VAL A 424 -6.22 14.29 -19.70
C VAL A 424 -7.23 14.99 -20.61
N LEU A 425 -8.16 14.22 -21.16
CA LEU A 425 -9.26 14.72 -21.98
C LEU A 425 -10.55 14.75 -21.16
N ASN A 426 -11.13 15.93 -21.00
CA ASN A 426 -12.43 16.09 -20.37
C ASN A 426 -13.35 16.86 -21.32
N ASP A 427 -14.40 16.20 -21.79
CA ASP A 427 -15.38 16.74 -22.75
C ASP A 427 -16.79 16.92 -22.14
N GLY A 428 -16.88 17.03 -20.82
CA GLY A 428 -18.12 17.31 -20.09
C GLY A 428 -18.96 16.06 -19.78
N ALA A 429 -18.32 14.92 -19.62
CA ALA A 429 -18.97 13.71 -19.13
C ALA A 429 -19.51 13.89 -17.70
N THR A 430 -20.63 13.26 -17.39
CA THR A 430 -21.23 13.19 -16.04
C THR A 430 -21.54 11.76 -15.66
N ALA A 431 -21.51 11.45 -14.37
CA ALA A 431 -21.85 10.12 -13.85
C ALA A 431 -23.29 10.08 -13.29
N ARG A 432 -23.94 8.92 -13.45
CA ARG A 432 -25.19 8.54 -12.76
C ARG A 432 -24.98 7.20 -12.09
N HIS A 433 -25.55 7.02 -10.90
CA HIS A 433 -25.31 5.83 -10.11
C HIS A 433 -26.61 5.11 -9.71
N PHE A 434 -26.54 3.80 -9.55
CA PHE A 434 -27.61 2.98 -8.99
C PHE A 434 -26.99 1.96 -8.00
N PRO A 435 -27.49 1.83 -6.77
CA PRO A 435 -28.61 2.60 -6.17
C PRO A 435 -28.18 4.01 -5.73
N SER A 436 -26.90 4.24 -5.47
CA SER A 436 -26.29 5.51 -5.07
C SER A 436 -24.81 5.50 -5.46
N GLU A 437 -24.09 6.59 -5.25
CA GLU A 437 -22.68 6.73 -5.63
C GLU A 437 -21.77 5.65 -4.98
N PHE A 438 -21.98 5.34 -3.71
CA PHE A 438 -21.14 4.41 -2.94
C PHE A 438 -21.86 3.15 -2.46
N GLY A 439 -23.18 3.05 -2.65
CA GLY A 439 -24.01 1.94 -2.15
C GLY A 439 -24.15 0.79 -3.14
N TYR A 440 -24.53 -0.37 -2.61
CA TYR A 440 -24.96 -1.52 -3.42
C TYR A 440 -26.43 -1.82 -3.18
N ALA A 441 -27.13 -2.22 -4.24
CA ALA A 441 -28.41 -2.90 -4.13
C ALA A 441 -28.20 -4.40 -3.91
N THR A 442 -29.20 -5.09 -3.40
CA THR A 442 -29.24 -6.54 -3.31
C THR A 442 -30.18 -7.12 -4.35
N LEU A 443 -29.68 -8.03 -5.17
CA LEU A 443 -30.46 -8.93 -6.00
C LEU A 443 -30.58 -10.27 -5.26
N ALA A 444 -31.80 -10.78 -5.12
CA ALA A 444 -32.07 -12.06 -4.47
C ALA A 444 -33.05 -12.88 -5.31
N TYR A 445 -32.72 -14.13 -5.54
CA TYR A 445 -33.45 -15.00 -6.45
C TYR A 445 -33.85 -16.29 -5.76
N GLU A 446 -35.02 -16.80 -6.18
CA GLU A 446 -35.54 -18.14 -5.93
C GLU A 446 -35.49 -18.95 -7.23
N ASP A 447 -34.72 -20.04 -7.29
CA ASP A 447 -34.46 -20.77 -8.54
C ASP A 447 -35.46 -21.85 -8.88
N ASN A 448 -36.49 -22.04 -8.04
CA ASN A 448 -37.55 -23.06 -8.26
C ASN A 448 -38.72 -22.58 -9.12
N TRP A 449 -38.62 -21.41 -9.78
CA TRP A 449 -39.66 -21.00 -10.74
C TRP A 449 -40.03 -22.15 -11.69
N PRO A 450 -41.28 -22.41 -12.00
CA PRO A 450 -42.53 -21.68 -11.71
C PRO A 450 -43.22 -22.10 -10.40
N TYR A 451 -42.52 -22.78 -9.49
CA TYR A 451 -43.02 -23.21 -8.18
C TYR A 451 -42.42 -22.32 -7.07
N THR A 452 -43.11 -22.15 -5.95
CA THR A 452 -42.63 -21.29 -4.87
C THR A 452 -41.62 -21.98 -3.94
N ALA A 453 -41.58 -23.31 -3.91
CA ALA A 453 -40.70 -24.08 -3.02
C ALA A 453 -40.68 -23.56 -1.56
N ASP A 454 -39.53 -23.35 -0.96
CA ASP A 454 -39.37 -22.82 0.40
C ASP A 454 -39.36 -21.30 0.46
N TYR A 455 -39.26 -20.62 -0.67
CA TYR A 455 -39.41 -19.16 -0.84
C TYR A 455 -38.59 -18.35 0.11
N ASP A 456 -37.31 -18.68 0.28
CA ASP A 456 -36.41 -18.00 1.20
C ASP A 456 -35.52 -16.93 0.51
N MET A 457 -35.61 -16.84 -0.85
CA MET A 457 -34.96 -15.80 -1.67
C MET A 457 -33.45 -15.73 -1.46
N ASN A 458 -32.82 -16.86 -1.21
CA ASN A 458 -31.39 -16.96 -0.95
C ASN A 458 -30.65 -17.93 -1.86
N ASP A 459 -31.34 -18.51 -2.87
CA ASP A 459 -30.74 -19.42 -3.85
C ASP A 459 -29.57 -18.76 -4.59
N VAL A 460 -29.74 -17.48 -5.00
CA VAL A 460 -28.65 -16.63 -5.50
C VAL A 460 -28.82 -15.24 -4.93
N VAL A 461 -27.82 -14.77 -4.20
CA VAL A 461 -27.79 -13.39 -3.68
C VAL A 461 -26.57 -12.67 -4.21
N MET A 462 -26.77 -11.49 -4.80
CA MET A 462 -25.74 -10.67 -5.40
C MET A 462 -25.88 -9.21 -4.95
N PHE A 463 -24.81 -8.60 -4.46
CA PHE A 463 -24.74 -7.16 -4.34
C PHE A 463 -24.42 -6.54 -5.71
N TYR A 464 -25.08 -5.45 -6.06
CA TYR A 464 -25.15 -4.94 -7.41
C TYR A 464 -25.10 -3.42 -7.45
N HIS A 465 -24.19 -2.88 -8.27
CA HIS A 465 -24.00 -1.44 -8.42
C HIS A 465 -23.76 -1.09 -9.89
N ILE A 466 -24.33 0.02 -10.36
CA ILE A 466 -24.12 0.53 -11.72
C ILE A 466 -23.65 1.98 -11.68
N THR A 467 -22.69 2.31 -12.54
CA THR A 467 -22.33 3.68 -12.88
C THR A 467 -22.47 3.88 -14.38
N GLU A 468 -23.31 4.80 -14.82
CA GLU A 468 -23.39 5.26 -16.20
C GLU A 468 -22.59 6.54 -16.40
N ILE A 469 -21.80 6.59 -17.46
CA ILE A 469 -21.18 7.83 -17.95
C ILE A 469 -22.06 8.38 -19.07
N VAL A 470 -22.44 9.64 -18.95
CA VAL A 470 -23.39 10.33 -19.83
C VAL A 470 -22.73 11.56 -20.47
N LYS A 471 -22.73 11.62 -21.80
CA LYS A 471 -22.30 12.77 -22.60
C LYS A 471 -23.45 13.23 -23.45
N GLU A 472 -23.68 14.55 -23.54
CA GLU A 472 -24.77 15.12 -24.37
C GLU A 472 -26.14 14.42 -24.13
N ASN A 473 -26.42 14.05 -22.87
CA ASN A 473 -27.62 13.30 -22.45
C ASN A 473 -27.74 11.87 -23.00
N LYS A 474 -26.67 11.28 -23.54
CA LYS A 474 -26.62 9.88 -23.97
C LYS A 474 -25.69 9.08 -23.05
N VAL A 475 -26.09 7.87 -22.71
CA VAL A 475 -25.19 6.92 -22.06
C VAL A 475 -24.12 6.51 -23.08
N VAL A 476 -22.84 6.68 -22.71
CA VAL A 476 -21.70 6.32 -23.55
C VAL A 476 -20.90 5.16 -22.96
N LYS A 477 -21.01 4.96 -21.65
CA LYS A 477 -20.40 3.84 -20.94
C LYS A 477 -21.29 3.43 -19.76
N SER A 478 -21.32 2.14 -19.45
CA SER A 478 -21.90 1.61 -18.22
C SER A 478 -20.92 0.68 -17.54
N THR A 479 -20.70 0.87 -16.25
CA THR A 479 -19.89 -0.01 -15.42
C THR A 479 -20.79 -0.71 -14.41
N ILE A 480 -20.82 -2.06 -14.45
CA ILE A 480 -21.62 -2.87 -13.56
C ILE A 480 -20.71 -3.64 -12.63
N LYS A 481 -20.80 -3.38 -11.33
CA LYS A 481 -20.04 -4.09 -10.29
C LYS A 481 -20.96 -5.02 -9.51
N GLY A 482 -20.48 -6.20 -9.19
CA GLY A 482 -21.21 -7.11 -8.31
C GLY A 482 -20.29 -7.88 -7.39
N ARG A 483 -20.84 -8.20 -6.19
CA ARG A 483 -20.21 -9.08 -5.20
C ARG A 483 -21.14 -10.22 -4.90
N PHE A 484 -20.66 -11.45 -5.03
CA PHE A 484 -21.45 -12.66 -4.81
C PHE A 484 -21.63 -12.92 -3.31
N ALA A 485 -22.85 -12.74 -2.83
CA ALA A 485 -23.13 -12.68 -1.42
C ALA A 485 -23.50 -14.02 -0.81
N ALA A 486 -24.37 -14.84 -1.48
CA ALA A 486 -24.80 -16.14 -0.97
C ALA A 486 -25.30 -17.09 -2.08
N TYR A 487 -25.31 -18.40 -1.77
CA TYR A 487 -25.85 -19.46 -2.63
C TYR A 487 -26.49 -20.57 -1.79
N GLY A 488 -27.84 -20.61 -1.80
CA GLY A 488 -28.67 -21.62 -1.13
C GLY A 488 -29.22 -22.69 -2.08
N ALA A 489 -29.06 -22.52 -3.40
CA ALA A 489 -29.65 -23.38 -4.41
C ALA A 489 -29.12 -24.81 -4.38
N ASP A 490 -30.04 -25.77 -4.58
CA ASP A 490 -29.73 -27.17 -4.89
C ASP A 490 -29.38 -27.35 -6.39
N TYR A 491 -29.82 -26.44 -7.27
CA TYR A 491 -29.53 -26.46 -8.72
C TYR A 491 -28.36 -25.53 -9.04
N LYS A 492 -27.84 -25.68 -10.26
CA LYS A 492 -26.73 -24.83 -10.73
C LYS A 492 -27.25 -23.69 -11.58
N ASN A 493 -26.92 -22.47 -11.16
CA ASN A 493 -27.36 -21.24 -11.80
C ASN A 493 -26.19 -20.48 -12.43
N GLY A 494 -26.42 -19.90 -13.61
CA GLY A 494 -25.63 -18.84 -14.19
C GLY A 494 -26.19 -17.46 -13.82
N PHE A 495 -25.43 -16.40 -14.07
CA PHE A 495 -25.85 -15.02 -13.88
C PHE A 495 -25.46 -14.17 -15.08
N ALA A 496 -26.38 -13.33 -15.53
CA ALA A 496 -26.20 -12.43 -16.66
C ALA A 496 -26.89 -11.08 -16.43
N VAL A 497 -26.49 -10.08 -17.24
CA VAL A 497 -27.15 -8.77 -17.28
C VAL A 497 -27.50 -8.44 -18.73
N ARG A 498 -28.77 -8.09 -18.97
CA ARG A 498 -29.26 -7.62 -20.26
C ARG A 498 -29.45 -6.09 -20.21
N LEU A 499 -28.92 -5.40 -21.21
CA LEU A 499 -29.24 -3.99 -21.48
C LEU A 499 -30.45 -3.98 -22.44
N ALA A 500 -31.63 -4.19 -21.86
CA ALA A 500 -32.86 -4.34 -22.63
C ALA A 500 -33.10 -3.11 -23.54
N GLY A 501 -33.51 -3.36 -24.79
CA GLY A 501 -33.72 -2.33 -25.80
C GLY A 501 -32.44 -1.82 -26.48
N LEU A 502 -31.25 -2.29 -26.08
CA LEU A 502 -29.99 -1.97 -26.75
C LEU A 502 -29.55 -3.11 -27.65
N SER A 503 -29.34 -2.84 -28.93
CA SER A 503 -28.79 -3.84 -29.86
C SER A 503 -27.35 -4.19 -29.47
N ARG A 504 -26.98 -5.48 -29.53
CA ARG A 504 -25.60 -5.93 -29.38
C ARG A 504 -24.62 -5.24 -30.33
N SER A 505 -25.09 -4.81 -31.51
CA SER A 505 -24.26 -4.10 -32.50
C SER A 505 -23.80 -2.73 -32.03
N GLU A 506 -24.44 -2.14 -31.03
CA GLU A 506 -24.08 -0.82 -30.48
C GLU A 506 -22.89 -0.88 -29.50
N ILE A 507 -22.47 -2.08 -29.14
CA ILE A 507 -21.34 -2.25 -28.20
C ILE A 507 -20.02 -2.06 -28.93
N ASP A 508 -19.14 -1.25 -28.36
CA ASP A 508 -17.72 -1.19 -28.72
C ASP A 508 -16.98 -2.36 -28.02
N THR A 509 -16.83 -3.47 -28.73
CA THR A 509 -16.23 -4.68 -28.18
C THR A 509 -14.72 -4.55 -27.90
N ALA A 510 -14.05 -3.57 -28.50
CA ALA A 510 -12.63 -3.34 -28.25
C ALA A 510 -12.38 -2.62 -26.91
N ARG A 511 -13.38 -1.87 -26.44
CA ARG A 511 -13.31 -1.10 -25.17
C ARG A 511 -14.24 -1.69 -24.09
N THR A 512 -14.83 -2.85 -24.34
CA THR A 512 -15.72 -3.57 -23.39
C THR A 512 -15.01 -4.78 -22.84
N PHE A 513 -14.94 -4.90 -21.53
CA PHE A 513 -14.24 -5.99 -20.85
C PHE A 513 -14.91 -6.35 -19.52
N GLN A 514 -14.55 -7.52 -19.02
CA GLN A 514 -15.02 -8.05 -17.74
C GLN A 514 -13.81 -8.41 -16.87
N GLN A 515 -13.88 -8.11 -15.58
CA GLN A 515 -12.90 -8.54 -14.57
C GLN A 515 -13.56 -9.44 -13.55
N HIS A 516 -12.83 -10.48 -13.11
CA HIS A 516 -13.20 -11.33 -11.98
C HIS A 516 -12.11 -11.22 -10.91
N ASN A 517 -12.50 -10.81 -9.69
CA ASN A 517 -11.57 -10.57 -8.58
C ASN A 517 -10.36 -9.70 -8.99
N GLY A 518 -10.62 -8.67 -9.81
CA GLY A 518 -9.61 -7.74 -10.30
C GLY A 518 -8.77 -8.21 -11.50
N ALA A 519 -8.90 -9.48 -11.93
CA ALA A 519 -8.24 -9.99 -13.13
C ALA A 519 -9.12 -9.81 -14.37
N ILE A 520 -8.55 -9.33 -15.47
CA ILE A 520 -9.25 -9.17 -16.74
C ILE A 520 -9.50 -10.56 -17.35
N ASN A 521 -10.72 -10.80 -17.78
CA ASN A 521 -11.08 -11.99 -18.54
C ASN A 521 -10.75 -11.81 -20.03
N GLU A 522 -10.38 -12.89 -20.70
CA GLU A 522 -10.17 -12.89 -22.15
C GLU A 522 -11.45 -12.58 -22.93
N ASP A 523 -12.63 -12.93 -22.37
CA ASP A 523 -13.95 -12.69 -22.95
C ASP A 523 -14.71 -11.66 -22.11
N SER A 524 -15.31 -10.69 -22.78
CA SER A 524 -16.20 -9.69 -22.15
C SER A 524 -17.53 -10.29 -21.65
N GLY A 525 -17.85 -11.51 -22.01
CA GLY A 525 -19.12 -12.16 -21.71
C GLY A 525 -20.28 -11.74 -22.61
N LEU A 526 -20.06 -10.92 -23.63
CA LEU A 526 -21.10 -10.48 -24.57
C LEU A 526 -21.62 -11.69 -25.37
N GLU A 527 -22.90 -11.99 -25.24
CA GLU A 527 -23.54 -13.14 -25.87
C GLU A 527 -23.66 -12.93 -27.40
N LEU A 528 -22.91 -13.73 -28.18
CA LEU A 528 -22.70 -13.49 -29.61
C LEU A 528 -23.91 -13.82 -30.49
N ASP A 529 -24.80 -14.67 -30.05
CA ASP A 529 -25.99 -15.17 -30.77
C ASP A 529 -27.30 -14.54 -30.25
N ALA A 530 -27.22 -13.44 -29.49
CA ALA A 530 -28.35 -12.64 -29.07
C ALA A 530 -28.46 -11.37 -29.93
N ASN A 531 -29.67 -10.83 -30.10
CA ASN A 531 -29.93 -9.57 -30.79
C ASN A 531 -29.67 -8.36 -29.86
N GLU A 532 -30.08 -8.46 -28.61
CA GLU A 532 -29.82 -7.47 -27.59
C GLU A 532 -28.43 -7.64 -26.94
N ALA A 533 -27.94 -6.61 -26.27
CA ALA A 533 -26.70 -6.65 -25.51
C ALA A 533 -26.92 -7.40 -24.19
N ILE A 534 -26.50 -8.67 -24.15
CA ILE A 534 -26.57 -9.55 -22.99
C ILE A 534 -25.14 -9.94 -22.60
N PHE A 535 -24.78 -9.78 -21.33
CA PHE A 535 -23.47 -10.09 -20.80
C PHE A 535 -23.56 -11.23 -19.78
N ILE A 536 -22.93 -12.37 -20.10
CA ILE A 536 -22.80 -13.52 -19.20
C ILE A 536 -21.66 -13.26 -18.22
N ILE A 537 -21.99 -13.14 -16.93
CA ILE A 537 -20.99 -13.01 -15.85
C ILE A 537 -20.43 -14.39 -15.49
N SER A 538 -21.31 -15.38 -15.36
CA SER A 538 -20.91 -16.76 -15.12
C SER A 538 -21.96 -17.73 -15.66
N ASN A 539 -21.54 -18.79 -16.32
CA ASN A 539 -22.41 -19.88 -16.70
C ASN A 539 -22.72 -20.84 -15.53
N ASP A 540 -21.91 -20.86 -14.49
CA ASP A 540 -22.07 -21.66 -13.28
C ASP A 540 -21.48 -20.93 -12.09
N LEU A 541 -22.33 -20.35 -11.24
CA LEU A 541 -21.93 -19.62 -10.06
C LEU A 541 -21.25 -20.52 -9.02
N THR A 542 -21.56 -21.85 -8.99
CA THR A 542 -20.92 -22.78 -8.06
C THR A 542 -19.41 -22.93 -8.32
N SER A 543 -18.94 -22.56 -9.52
CA SER A 543 -17.52 -22.54 -9.86
C SER A 543 -16.76 -21.33 -9.28
N LYS A 544 -17.46 -20.36 -8.70
CA LYS A 544 -16.89 -19.09 -8.24
C LYS A 544 -16.54 -19.06 -6.77
N PHE A 545 -16.93 -20.06 -5.99
CA PHE A 545 -16.62 -20.16 -4.57
C PHE A 545 -16.23 -21.59 -4.19
N SER A 546 -15.63 -21.70 -3.01
CA SER A 546 -15.37 -22.96 -2.34
C SER A 546 -15.83 -22.83 -0.89
N THR A 547 -16.61 -23.77 -0.42
CA THR A 547 -17.16 -23.77 0.95
C THR A 547 -17.05 -25.14 1.59
N ASN A 548 -16.88 -25.16 2.90
CA ASN A 548 -17.02 -26.35 3.74
C ASN A 548 -18.42 -26.42 4.39
N CYS A 549 -19.26 -25.41 4.16
CA CYS A 549 -20.63 -25.36 4.64
C CYS A 549 -21.56 -26.21 3.73
N SER A 550 -22.74 -26.61 4.23
CA SER A 550 -23.75 -27.26 3.40
C SER A 550 -24.30 -26.34 2.31
N TYR A 551 -24.42 -25.04 2.65
CA TYR A 551 -24.82 -23.97 1.76
C TYR A 551 -23.95 -22.75 1.99
N TYR A 552 -23.62 -22.05 0.92
CA TYR A 552 -22.69 -20.91 0.99
C TYR A 552 -23.39 -19.65 1.51
N ARG A 553 -23.08 -19.27 2.77
CA ARG A 553 -23.55 -18.03 3.42
C ARG A 553 -25.08 -17.88 3.56
N THR A 554 -25.83 -19.00 3.64
CA THR A 554 -27.28 -18.99 3.91
C THR A 554 -27.63 -19.62 5.27
N ILE A 555 -26.66 -20.25 5.93
CA ILE A 555 -26.82 -20.79 7.30
C ILE A 555 -25.90 -20.05 8.28
N ASN A 556 -26.42 -19.71 9.46
CA ASN A 556 -25.67 -18.90 10.44
C ASN A 556 -24.38 -19.54 10.99
N SER A 557 -24.18 -20.84 10.76
CA SER A 557 -22.93 -21.53 11.09
C SER A 557 -21.85 -21.36 10.01
N CYS A 558 -22.20 -20.92 8.80
CA CYS A 558 -21.28 -20.66 7.72
C CYS A 558 -20.73 -19.23 7.85
N LYS A 559 -19.43 -19.10 8.10
CA LYS A 559 -18.74 -17.81 8.26
C LYS A 559 -17.73 -17.58 7.13
N ASP A 560 -17.98 -18.14 5.96
CA ASP A 560 -17.15 -17.90 4.78
C ASP A 560 -17.22 -16.42 4.37
N SER A 561 -16.12 -15.90 3.86
CA SER A 561 -16.06 -14.55 3.26
C SER A 561 -16.62 -14.56 1.84
N GLU A 562 -16.95 -13.40 1.30
CA GLU A 562 -17.30 -13.25 -0.12
C GLU A 562 -16.12 -13.69 -1.00
N ALA A 563 -16.39 -14.65 -1.89
CA ALA A 563 -15.34 -15.30 -2.68
C ALA A 563 -15.21 -14.75 -4.10
N PHE A 564 -16.23 -14.06 -4.61
CA PHE A 564 -16.28 -13.62 -5.99
C PHE A 564 -16.85 -12.21 -6.13
N ALA A 565 -16.13 -11.39 -6.87
CA ALA A 565 -16.56 -10.06 -7.31
C ALA A 565 -16.32 -9.92 -8.81
N PHE A 566 -17.18 -9.19 -9.49
CA PHE A 566 -16.97 -8.85 -10.89
C PHE A 566 -17.10 -7.34 -11.15
N ASN A 567 -16.43 -6.90 -12.20
CA ASN A 567 -16.58 -5.57 -12.78
C ASN A 567 -16.73 -5.73 -14.30
N LEU A 568 -17.87 -5.32 -14.84
CA LEU A 568 -18.18 -5.33 -16.25
C LEU A 568 -18.21 -3.89 -16.76
N SER A 569 -17.22 -3.50 -17.56
CA SER A 569 -17.14 -2.19 -18.20
C SER A 569 -17.63 -2.31 -19.64
N ILE A 570 -18.74 -1.64 -19.96
CA ILE A 570 -19.41 -1.67 -21.24
C ILE A 570 -19.26 -0.30 -21.89
N THR A 571 -18.55 -0.22 -22.99
CA THR A 571 -18.43 1.01 -23.79
C THR A 571 -19.34 0.90 -25.02
N LEU A 572 -20.09 1.95 -25.28
CA LEU A 572 -20.95 2.04 -26.46
C LEU A 572 -20.19 2.69 -27.62
N LYS A 573 -20.58 2.39 -28.85
CA LYS A 573 -20.06 3.09 -30.03
C LYS A 573 -20.43 4.57 -30.00
N GLU A 574 -19.63 5.40 -30.61
CA GLU A 574 -19.84 6.86 -30.62
C GLU A 574 -21.21 7.26 -31.21
N ASP A 575 -21.67 6.52 -32.22
CA ASP A 575 -22.94 6.72 -32.89
C ASP A 575 -24.07 5.80 -32.41
N ALA A 576 -23.90 5.16 -31.25
CA ALA A 576 -24.86 4.19 -30.72
C ALA A 576 -26.27 4.79 -30.55
N ASP A 577 -27.28 4.01 -30.98
CA ASP A 577 -28.67 4.33 -30.70
C ASP A 577 -29.11 3.79 -29.35
N VAL A 578 -29.16 4.69 -28.40
CA VAL A 578 -29.56 4.39 -26.99
C VAL A 578 -31.00 4.81 -26.70
N SER A 579 -31.77 5.18 -27.71
CA SER A 579 -33.14 5.73 -27.54
C SER A 579 -34.12 4.74 -26.87
N SER A 580 -33.87 3.47 -27.04
CA SER A 580 -34.69 2.37 -26.48
C SER A 580 -34.01 1.67 -25.28
N LEU A 581 -32.82 2.09 -24.89
CA LEU A 581 -32.10 1.50 -23.75
C LEU A 581 -32.92 1.67 -22.48
N MET A 582 -33.20 0.54 -21.82
CA MET A 582 -33.78 0.54 -20.48
C MET A 582 -32.88 1.23 -19.48
N GLY A 583 -33.45 2.09 -18.64
CA GLY A 583 -32.69 2.71 -17.56
C GLY A 583 -32.22 1.72 -16.49
N MET A 584 -31.27 2.17 -15.65
CA MET A 584 -30.83 1.38 -14.50
C MET A 584 -32.02 0.96 -13.61
N PRO A 585 -32.03 -0.25 -13.07
CA PRO A 585 -30.90 -1.19 -12.89
C PRO A 585 -30.63 -2.12 -14.07
N TYR A 586 -31.13 -1.86 -15.27
CA TYR A 586 -31.13 -2.80 -16.38
C TYR A 586 -31.94 -4.07 -16.05
N ASP A 587 -31.56 -5.20 -16.63
CA ASP A 587 -32.25 -6.46 -16.39
C ASP A 587 -31.24 -7.56 -16.01
N PRO A 588 -30.84 -7.62 -14.72
CA PRO A 588 -30.05 -8.73 -14.20
C PRO A 588 -30.92 -9.96 -14.01
N PHE A 589 -30.44 -11.12 -14.40
CA PHE A 589 -31.19 -12.37 -14.31
C PHE A 589 -30.29 -13.58 -14.04
N ILE A 590 -30.90 -14.65 -13.48
CA ILE A 590 -30.29 -15.98 -13.40
C ILE A 590 -30.85 -16.91 -14.47
N PHE A 591 -30.09 -17.95 -14.79
CA PHE A 591 -30.51 -18.98 -15.75
C PHE A 591 -29.93 -20.34 -15.37
N ALA A 592 -30.55 -21.44 -15.83
CA ALA A 592 -30.01 -22.75 -15.56
C ALA A 592 -28.65 -22.96 -16.20
N SER A 593 -27.65 -23.43 -15.43
CA SER A 593 -26.32 -23.70 -15.96
C SER A 593 -26.38 -24.69 -17.14
N PRO A 594 -25.64 -24.47 -18.24
CA PRO A 594 -25.67 -25.34 -19.40
C PRO A 594 -25.30 -26.78 -19.05
N GLY A 595 -26.09 -27.74 -19.61
CA GLY A 595 -25.83 -29.17 -19.45
C GLY A 595 -26.17 -29.74 -18.07
N THR A 596 -26.85 -28.97 -17.19
CA THR A 596 -27.23 -29.42 -15.84
C THR A 596 -28.73 -29.61 -15.70
N TYR A 597 -29.12 -30.54 -14.81
CA TYR A 597 -30.52 -30.75 -14.43
C TYR A 597 -31.00 -29.58 -13.57
N HIS A 598 -32.26 -29.14 -13.78
CA HIS A 598 -32.82 -27.98 -13.09
C HIS A 598 -34.30 -28.21 -12.66
N GLY A 599 -34.59 -29.34 -12.07
CA GLY A 599 -35.89 -29.60 -11.48
C GLY A 599 -36.78 -30.59 -12.25
N GLN A 600 -37.72 -31.18 -11.50
CA GLN A 600 -38.70 -32.13 -12.06
C GLN A 600 -39.81 -31.36 -12.78
N GLY A 601 -40.20 -31.78 -13.98
CA GLY A 601 -41.24 -31.13 -14.76
C GLY A 601 -40.76 -30.06 -15.72
N LEU A 602 -39.43 -29.72 -15.67
CA LEU A 602 -38.78 -28.85 -16.62
C LEU A 602 -38.08 -29.64 -17.73
N PRO A 603 -37.77 -29.05 -18.89
CA PRO A 603 -36.94 -29.69 -19.90
C PRO A 603 -35.62 -30.21 -19.31
N ASN A 604 -35.17 -31.38 -19.80
CA ASN A 604 -33.89 -31.90 -19.33
C ASN A 604 -32.73 -31.00 -19.80
N HIS A 605 -31.96 -30.50 -18.88
CA HIS A 605 -30.86 -29.56 -19.14
C HIS A 605 -31.28 -28.29 -19.90
N PRO A 606 -32.17 -27.46 -19.35
CA PRO A 606 -32.78 -26.36 -20.08
C PRO A 606 -31.75 -25.26 -20.48
N GLY A 607 -30.69 -25.04 -19.69
CA GLY A 607 -29.72 -24.00 -19.99
C GLY A 607 -30.37 -22.64 -20.14
N ARG A 608 -29.99 -21.87 -21.16
CA ARG A 608 -30.51 -20.53 -21.45
C ARG A 608 -31.99 -20.47 -21.84
N SER A 609 -32.67 -21.61 -22.06
CA SER A 609 -34.12 -21.60 -22.24
C SER A 609 -34.94 -21.47 -20.95
N TYR A 610 -34.27 -21.52 -19.80
CA TYR A 610 -34.82 -21.29 -18.46
C TYR A 610 -34.15 -20.07 -17.82
N GLU A 611 -34.90 -19.02 -17.61
CA GLU A 611 -34.45 -17.72 -17.06
C GLU A 611 -35.39 -17.26 -15.95
N ILE A 612 -34.85 -16.51 -14.99
CA ILE A 612 -35.64 -15.87 -13.94
C ILE A 612 -35.22 -14.42 -13.88
N HIS A 613 -36.13 -13.52 -14.20
CA HIS A 613 -35.97 -12.09 -14.22
C HIS A 613 -36.70 -11.40 -13.05
N LEU A 614 -36.45 -10.13 -12.84
CA LEU A 614 -37.28 -9.31 -11.96
C LEU A 614 -38.72 -9.31 -12.44
N ALA A 615 -39.68 -9.19 -11.51
CA ALA A 615 -41.09 -9.20 -11.84
C ALA A 615 -41.41 -8.14 -12.93
N ASP A 616 -42.27 -8.56 -13.89
CA ASP A 616 -42.71 -7.76 -15.05
C ASP A 616 -41.59 -7.41 -16.05
N GLN A 617 -40.40 -7.99 -15.93
CA GLN A 617 -39.39 -7.97 -17.00
C GLN A 617 -39.64 -9.13 -17.95
N ALA A 618 -39.78 -8.82 -19.24
CA ALA A 618 -39.93 -9.86 -20.27
C ALA A 618 -38.63 -10.68 -20.36
N PRO A 619 -38.71 -12.03 -20.53
CA PRO A 619 -37.53 -12.86 -20.72
C PRO A 619 -36.80 -12.53 -22.02
N THR A 620 -35.59 -13.09 -22.21
CA THR A 620 -34.84 -12.92 -23.46
C THR A 620 -35.42 -13.78 -24.58
N GLU A 621 -34.97 -13.54 -25.82
CA GLU A 621 -35.37 -14.37 -26.98
C GLU A 621 -34.97 -15.84 -26.87
N LYS A 622 -34.13 -16.23 -25.91
CA LYS A 622 -33.72 -17.60 -25.69
C LYS A 622 -34.61 -18.38 -24.73
N PHE A 623 -35.48 -17.69 -24.02
CA PHE A 623 -36.41 -18.30 -23.08
C PHE A 623 -37.46 -19.16 -23.83
N ASP A 624 -37.75 -20.34 -23.30
CA ASP A 624 -38.75 -21.26 -23.90
C ASP A 624 -40.16 -20.91 -23.41
N THR A 625 -40.80 -19.95 -24.08
CA THR A 625 -42.17 -19.51 -23.75
C THR A 625 -43.19 -20.60 -23.97
N ASP A 626 -42.97 -21.52 -24.93
CA ASP A 626 -43.95 -22.57 -25.28
C ASP A 626 -44.06 -23.68 -24.22
N ASN A 627 -42.95 -23.96 -23.53
CA ASN A 627 -42.87 -25.06 -22.59
C ASN A 627 -42.81 -24.65 -21.12
N LEU A 628 -42.55 -23.35 -20.83
CA LEU A 628 -42.27 -22.90 -19.47
C LEU A 628 -43.29 -21.86 -18.94
N ALA A 629 -43.82 -20.98 -19.78
CA ALA A 629 -44.75 -19.92 -19.32
C ALA A 629 -46.09 -20.51 -18.83
N GLY A 630 -46.63 -19.96 -17.74
CA GLY A 630 -47.91 -20.34 -17.17
C GLY A 630 -47.96 -21.72 -16.49
N LEU A 631 -46.79 -22.29 -16.18
CA LEU A 631 -46.71 -23.50 -15.35
C LEU A 631 -46.76 -23.16 -13.84
N GLY A 632 -47.05 -24.16 -13.01
CA GLY A 632 -47.00 -24.02 -11.55
C GLY A 632 -47.98 -22.97 -11.01
N VAL A 633 -47.45 -22.02 -10.28
CA VAL A 633 -48.20 -20.87 -9.69
C VAL A 633 -47.91 -19.56 -10.40
N ASP A 634 -47.08 -19.59 -11.44
CA ASP A 634 -46.72 -18.41 -12.26
C ASP A 634 -47.94 -17.97 -13.08
N VAL A 635 -48.14 -16.64 -13.17
CA VAL A 635 -49.20 -16.02 -13.96
C VAL A 635 -48.67 -15.21 -15.14
N SER A 636 -47.48 -15.50 -15.60
CA SER A 636 -46.86 -14.82 -16.74
C SER A 636 -47.76 -14.86 -17.96
N ASP A 637 -48.00 -13.71 -18.56
CA ASP A 637 -48.81 -13.48 -19.76
C ASP A 637 -48.24 -12.34 -20.59
N GLU A 638 -47.63 -12.67 -21.70
CA GLU A 638 -46.99 -11.72 -22.62
C GLU A 638 -47.97 -10.63 -23.09
N SER A 639 -49.26 -11.02 -23.32
CA SER A 639 -50.27 -10.09 -23.83
C SER A 639 -50.59 -8.95 -22.85
N SER A 640 -50.39 -9.19 -21.56
CA SER A 640 -50.62 -8.20 -20.49
C SER A 640 -49.31 -7.62 -19.92
N GLY A 641 -48.16 -8.09 -20.39
CA GLY A 641 -46.83 -7.61 -19.88
C GLY A 641 -46.56 -8.07 -18.46
N VAL A 642 -47.11 -9.20 -18.04
CA VAL A 642 -46.95 -9.79 -16.71
C VAL A 642 -45.94 -10.91 -16.77
N TYR A 643 -44.91 -10.89 -15.96
CA TYR A 643 -43.85 -11.89 -15.94
C TYR A 643 -43.35 -12.20 -14.55
N PHE A 644 -42.93 -13.42 -14.29
CA PHE A 644 -42.20 -13.90 -13.11
C PHE A 644 -42.82 -13.51 -11.77
N LYS A 645 -44.14 -13.66 -11.62
CA LYS A 645 -44.88 -13.46 -10.37
C LYS A 645 -46.11 -14.34 -10.27
N THR A 646 -46.56 -14.52 -9.04
CA THR A 646 -47.80 -15.23 -8.72
C THR A 646 -49.04 -14.32 -8.84
N ALA A 647 -50.24 -14.87 -8.76
CA ALA A 647 -51.49 -14.11 -8.69
C ALA A 647 -51.61 -13.17 -7.50
N THR A 648 -50.76 -13.35 -6.48
CA THR A 648 -50.66 -12.46 -5.30
C THR A 648 -49.42 -11.56 -5.33
N ASN A 649 -48.81 -11.39 -6.50
CA ASN A 649 -47.61 -10.62 -6.78
C ASN A 649 -46.36 -11.05 -6.02
N LEU A 650 -46.25 -12.31 -5.62
CA LEU A 650 -44.99 -12.85 -5.09
C LEU A 650 -44.04 -13.11 -6.26
N PRO A 651 -42.86 -12.42 -6.31
CA PRO A 651 -41.89 -12.59 -7.40
C PRO A 651 -40.90 -13.71 -7.13
N TRP A 652 -40.15 -14.16 -8.13
CA TRP A 652 -38.98 -15.05 -7.98
C TRP A 652 -37.63 -14.32 -7.96
N ALA A 653 -37.66 -13.01 -8.14
CA ALA A 653 -36.48 -12.17 -8.03
C ALA A 653 -36.83 -10.86 -7.33
N LEU A 654 -35.98 -10.43 -6.42
CA LEU A 654 -36.11 -9.20 -5.68
C LEU A 654 -34.93 -8.27 -5.99
N LEU A 655 -35.24 -6.97 -6.09
CA LEU A 655 -34.26 -5.91 -6.10
C LEU A 655 -34.52 -5.00 -4.90
N ILE A 656 -33.57 -4.92 -3.99
CA ILE A 656 -33.62 -4.08 -2.79
C ILE A 656 -32.51 -3.04 -2.94
N THR A 657 -32.84 -1.75 -2.83
CA THR A 657 -31.90 -0.65 -3.08
C THR A 657 -30.91 -0.41 -1.94
N ASP A 658 -30.66 -1.43 -1.13
CA ASP A 658 -29.72 -1.43 0.00
C ASP A 658 -29.03 -2.79 0.11
N GLU A 659 -27.95 -2.89 0.87
CA GLU A 659 -27.37 -4.18 1.25
C GLU A 659 -28.29 -4.85 2.27
N TRP A 660 -28.90 -5.96 1.86
CA TRP A 660 -29.94 -6.64 2.61
C TRP A 660 -29.42 -7.92 3.27
N GLU A 661 -30.02 -8.29 4.40
CA GLU A 661 -29.79 -9.53 5.14
C GLU A 661 -30.86 -10.56 4.76
N TRP A 662 -30.52 -11.53 3.89
CA TRP A 662 -31.45 -12.54 3.37
C TRP A 662 -31.87 -13.57 4.44
N PRO A 663 -33.08 -14.21 4.30
CA PRO A 663 -33.49 -15.28 5.20
C PRO A 663 -32.48 -16.42 5.27
N THR A 664 -32.43 -17.10 6.42
CA THR A 664 -31.61 -18.32 6.51
C THR A 664 -32.26 -19.44 5.71
N GLU A 665 -31.45 -20.36 5.23
CA GLU A 665 -31.83 -21.55 4.45
C GLU A 665 -33.14 -22.20 4.95
N ARG A 666 -34.09 -22.41 4.04
CA ARG A 666 -35.43 -22.96 4.30
C ARG A 666 -36.27 -22.14 5.27
N THR A 667 -36.02 -20.87 5.38
CA THR A 667 -36.85 -19.93 6.15
C THR A 667 -37.62 -19.06 5.17
N ASP A 668 -38.89 -19.33 4.98
CA ASP A 668 -39.78 -18.54 4.11
C ASP A 668 -39.66 -17.03 4.39
N LEU A 669 -39.57 -16.25 3.32
CA LEU A 669 -39.35 -14.80 3.38
C LEU A 669 -40.37 -14.08 4.28
N VAL A 670 -41.67 -14.48 4.22
CA VAL A 670 -42.72 -13.88 5.06
C VAL A 670 -42.54 -14.26 6.54
N THR A 671 -41.88 -15.38 6.82
CA THR A 671 -41.50 -15.77 8.18
C THR A 671 -40.35 -14.92 8.72
N ALA A 672 -39.38 -14.58 7.88
CA ALA A 672 -38.26 -13.72 8.28
C ALA A 672 -38.64 -12.24 8.28
N TYR A 673 -39.42 -11.80 7.31
CA TYR A 673 -39.87 -10.43 7.09
C TYR A 673 -41.40 -10.37 6.94
N PRO A 674 -42.17 -10.34 8.05
CA PRO A 674 -43.66 -10.48 8.03
C PRO A 674 -44.37 -9.39 7.22
N SER A 675 -43.79 -8.21 7.07
CA SER A 675 -44.36 -7.09 6.32
C SER A 675 -44.27 -7.26 4.78
N PHE A 676 -43.45 -8.23 4.30
CA PHE A 676 -43.25 -8.46 2.87
C PHE A 676 -44.54 -8.88 2.14
N ALA A 677 -45.38 -9.73 2.76
CA ALA A 677 -46.60 -10.18 2.11
C ALA A 677 -47.56 -9.01 1.76
N GLU A 678 -47.72 -8.04 2.63
CA GLU A 678 -48.54 -6.86 2.35
C GLU A 678 -47.88 -5.93 1.33
N TYR A 679 -46.53 -5.79 1.38
CA TYR A 679 -45.79 -5.08 0.38
C TYR A 679 -46.04 -5.67 -1.02
N ALA A 680 -45.83 -6.95 -1.22
CA ALA A 680 -46.02 -7.65 -2.51
C ALA A 680 -47.48 -7.52 -3.00
N GLN A 681 -48.45 -7.86 -2.13
CA GLN A 681 -49.87 -7.79 -2.48
C GLN A 681 -50.37 -6.38 -2.83
N SER A 682 -49.77 -5.35 -2.26
CA SER A 682 -50.07 -3.95 -2.58
C SER A 682 -49.36 -3.43 -3.86
N GLY A 683 -48.59 -4.27 -4.52
CA GLY A 683 -47.76 -3.86 -5.66
C GLY A 683 -46.65 -2.86 -5.23
N GLY A 684 -46.08 -3.06 -4.04
CA GLY A 684 -44.97 -2.22 -3.54
C GLY A 684 -45.37 -0.89 -2.91
N SER A 685 -46.68 -0.64 -2.72
CA SER A 685 -47.18 0.65 -2.19
C SER A 685 -47.26 0.75 -0.68
N LYS A 686 -47.18 -0.36 0.04
CA LYS A 686 -47.22 -0.44 1.50
C LYS A 686 -45.95 -1.11 2.03
N ASN A 687 -45.61 -0.80 3.30
CA ASN A 687 -44.43 -1.38 3.98
C ASN A 687 -43.19 -1.33 3.14
N THR A 688 -42.90 -0.20 2.55
CA THR A 688 -41.74 0.00 1.64
C THR A 688 -40.38 -0.18 2.32
N ASP A 689 -40.39 -0.22 3.65
CA ASP A 689 -39.27 -0.47 4.58
C ASP A 689 -39.22 -1.93 5.09
N TRP A 690 -39.99 -2.84 4.47
CA TRP A 690 -40.13 -4.24 4.93
C TRP A 690 -38.78 -4.97 5.09
N PHE A 691 -37.76 -4.58 4.31
CA PHE A 691 -36.44 -5.20 4.23
C PHE A 691 -35.48 -4.73 5.33
N GLU A 692 -35.80 -3.67 6.05
CA GLU A 692 -34.95 -3.19 7.12
C GLU A 692 -34.84 -4.23 8.26
N SER A 693 -33.63 -4.39 8.83
CA SER A 693 -33.35 -5.34 9.90
C SER A 693 -34.22 -5.13 11.14
N SER A 694 -34.72 -3.90 11.36
CA SER A 694 -35.69 -3.56 12.39
C SER A 694 -37.07 -4.22 12.21
N ASN A 695 -37.42 -4.56 10.97
CA ASN A 695 -38.66 -5.22 10.57
C ASN A 695 -38.52 -6.74 10.43
N ALA A 696 -37.31 -7.26 10.59
CA ALA A 696 -36.98 -8.67 10.50
C ALA A 696 -37.18 -9.42 11.81
N ILE A 697 -37.49 -10.70 11.75
CA ILE A 697 -37.54 -11.60 12.91
C ILE A 697 -36.11 -12.06 13.23
N GLN A 698 -35.61 -11.68 14.41
CA GLN A 698 -34.28 -12.05 14.86
C GLN A 698 -34.01 -13.56 14.74
N ASN A 699 -32.81 -13.94 14.31
CA ASN A 699 -32.35 -15.31 14.05
C ASN A 699 -33.04 -16.03 12.85
N LYS A 700 -33.82 -15.33 12.04
CA LYS A 700 -34.45 -15.85 10.83
C LYS A 700 -33.74 -15.40 9.54
N TYR A 701 -32.77 -14.53 9.66
CA TYR A 701 -31.95 -14.05 8.55
C TYR A 701 -30.46 -14.37 8.82
N TYR A 702 -29.69 -14.41 7.75
CA TYR A 702 -28.26 -14.68 7.82
C TYR A 702 -27.52 -13.51 8.47
N GLN A 703 -26.61 -13.84 9.39
CA GLN A 703 -25.75 -12.87 10.08
C GLN A 703 -24.30 -13.30 9.83
N PRO A 704 -23.53 -12.57 8.99
CA PRO A 704 -22.16 -12.91 8.58
C PRO A 704 -21.13 -12.93 9.74
#